data_278ae488bc541cf4c4cbe68b0d6a074e
#
_entry.id   278ae488bc541cf4c4cbe68b0d6a074e
#
_cell.length_a   1.000
_cell.length_b   1.000
_cell.length_c   1.000
_cell.angle_alpha   90.00
_cell.angle_beta   90.00
_cell.angle_gamma   90.00
#
_symmetry.space_group_name_H-M   'P 1'
#
loop_
_entity.id
_entity.type
_entity.pdbx_description
1 polymer ?
#
loop_
_entity_poly.entity_id
_entity_poly.type
_entity_poly.pdbx_seq_one_letter_code
_entity_poly.pdbx_strand_id
1 'polypeptide(L)'
;MVTALQRKLVRDLMHLKGQVVTVALVVACGIAGYVAFQSTWDSLEHSKNAYYERYRFADAFVHLKRAPAWVAGRLEAIPGVARVHTRLVQTITLPIPGPVQPPIGQIVSLPDGAQPPLNRLVLEGGRFPEPGVEREAVLLTAFARRHGFVPGDSLPAVINGTLRELRIVGVASSPEFVYPLPLGAGTFADDERFAVLWMDRTVVAPAFQMEGAFNDAVFRLQPGVFVTGVLREIDRVLEPYGGYTAVAQERQGSNYIVLEEMAQLRAWATVVPLIFLSVSAFLVNVVLSRLVSLQRPEIATLKAVGYTDREIGLHFLTLVSVFVLLGAILGLGLGVVLGRALTGLYTDVFHFPVFSYRVSLVTVLVGTAVSLLSAAVGAAAAVRGVVRLAPAEAMRPPAPAVYRPLLSERLGLHRLISQAGRMILREIEHRPLRAVLSSVGIAASMAILVVGRISEDAIEDVLDVQFQRAWREDLSVGLHDVSPDRVVRHLATLPGVIRAEGIRTLAARAELGVRSRDVAVLAYPNGGELQRVVDRWGRPLQLPDAGVLVSAQLGTVLGVQPGDHIALKVLEGERRTHRVRVDGLVTDIAGLQVYLRRPVLEQMLGEVPSVNVVLLRVEPGLRRSVERRLSDMPQVASISDRPTAIRHFREESGASMLIVAAVLTGFAATIAVGVVYNNARVALSLRGRDLASLRVLGFTRGEISGILLSELAAQVLIALPLGVLLSHWFTDWVVSLSHPERFRLSPDVSAHRLAFSVLATVLAALASGLLVRRKLDRLDLVAVLKTRE
;
A
#
# COMPACT_ATOMS: atom_id res chain seq x y z
N MET A 1 16.12 12.01 48.87
CA MET A 1 17.14 13.04 48.54
C MET A 1 17.50 12.95 47.10
N VAL A 2 17.42 14.04 46.32
CA VAL A 2 17.82 14.08 44.91
C VAL A 2 19.34 14.02 44.82
N THR A 3 19.91 13.01 44.16
CA THR A 3 21.35 12.83 44.01
C THR A 3 21.97 13.95 43.15
N ALA A 4 23.27 14.22 43.30
CA ALA A 4 23.98 15.22 42.49
C ALA A 4 23.85 14.95 40.96
N LEU A 5 23.88 13.67 40.57
CA LEU A 5 23.68 13.25 39.16
C LEU A 5 22.26 13.56 38.67
N GLN A 6 21.22 13.44 39.49
CA GLN A 6 19.85 13.77 39.11
C GLN A 6 19.67 15.30 38.92
N ARG A 7 20.30 16.14 39.76
CA ARG A 7 20.32 17.59 39.52
C ARG A 7 21.05 17.97 38.25
N LYS A 8 22.19 17.29 37.98
CA LYS A 8 22.90 17.44 36.72
C LYS A 8 22.04 17.05 35.49
N LEU A 9 21.30 15.95 35.58
CA LEU A 9 20.40 15.49 34.53
C LEU A 9 19.39 16.58 34.13
N VAL A 10 18.71 17.18 35.10
CA VAL A 10 17.71 18.24 34.83
C VAL A 10 18.37 19.46 34.19
N ARG A 11 19.56 19.85 34.64
CA ARG A 11 20.30 20.97 34.08
C ARG A 11 20.74 20.69 32.66
N ASP A 12 21.27 19.49 32.37
CA ASP A 12 21.66 19.06 31.02
C ASP A 12 20.46 19.03 30.05
N LEU A 13 19.31 18.57 30.52
CA LEU A 13 18.05 18.59 29.75
C LEU A 13 17.63 20.02 29.35
N MET A 14 17.71 20.97 30.29
CA MET A 14 17.37 22.37 30.04
C MET A 14 18.34 23.03 29.06
N HIS A 15 19.63 22.73 29.13
CA HIS A 15 20.65 23.24 28.19
C HIS A 15 20.51 22.65 26.80
N LEU A 16 20.04 21.41 26.70
CA LEU A 16 19.89 20.67 25.44
C LEU A 16 18.47 20.74 24.85
N LYS A 17 17.54 21.55 25.41
CA LYS A 17 16.11 21.58 25.07
C LYS A 17 15.79 21.48 23.55
N GLY A 18 16.53 22.17 22.70
CA GLY A 18 16.28 22.11 21.25
C GLY A 18 16.70 20.78 20.62
N GLN A 19 17.70 20.07 21.17
CA GLN A 19 18.10 18.73 20.72
C GLN A 19 17.15 17.66 21.26
N VAL A 20 16.72 17.83 22.53
CA VAL A 20 15.68 17.01 23.14
C VAL A 20 14.43 17.02 22.27
N VAL A 21 13.93 18.21 21.91
CA VAL A 21 12.76 18.37 21.04
C VAL A 21 12.97 17.70 19.68
N THR A 22 14.12 17.92 19.05
CA THR A 22 14.39 17.33 17.73
C THR A 22 14.43 15.81 17.77
N VAL A 23 15.15 15.22 18.72
CA VAL A 23 15.23 13.75 18.88
C VAL A 23 13.85 13.20 19.24
N ALA A 24 13.16 13.83 20.20
CA ALA A 24 11.82 13.43 20.62
C ALA A 24 10.81 13.45 19.44
N LEU A 25 10.85 14.47 18.56
CA LEU A 25 9.99 14.53 17.39
C LEU A 25 10.28 13.40 16.38
N VAL A 26 11.56 13.09 16.15
CA VAL A 26 11.92 11.98 15.24
C VAL A 26 11.49 10.63 15.81
N VAL A 27 11.70 10.41 17.12
CA VAL A 27 11.18 9.23 17.83
C VAL A 27 9.65 9.18 17.75
N ALA A 28 9.00 10.33 17.96
CA ALA A 28 7.55 10.45 17.91
C ALA A 28 6.99 10.05 16.55
N CYS A 29 7.62 10.48 15.43
CA CYS A 29 7.21 10.06 14.09
C CYS A 29 7.31 8.53 13.90
N GLY A 30 8.40 7.91 14.39
CA GLY A 30 8.56 6.45 14.30
C GLY A 30 7.51 5.69 15.09
N ILE A 31 7.24 6.10 16.33
CA ILE A 31 6.22 5.47 17.18
C ILE A 31 4.81 5.76 16.66
N ALA A 32 4.56 6.98 16.20
CA ALA A 32 3.26 7.35 15.63
C ALA A 32 2.92 6.50 14.40
N GLY A 33 3.89 6.31 13.49
CA GLY A 33 3.72 5.43 12.34
C GLY A 33 3.46 3.97 12.75
N TYR A 34 4.27 3.44 13.69
CA TYR A 34 4.06 2.09 14.21
C TYR A 34 2.68 1.90 14.82
N VAL A 35 2.32 2.79 15.75
CA VAL A 35 1.03 2.71 16.46
C VAL A 35 -0.13 2.87 15.50
N ALA A 36 -0.05 3.81 14.55
CA ALA A 36 -1.09 4.02 13.56
C ALA A 36 -1.35 2.79 12.69
N PHE A 37 -0.33 2.25 12.02
CA PHE A 37 -0.49 1.09 11.15
C PHE A 37 -0.81 -0.19 11.92
N GLN A 38 -0.12 -0.43 13.05
CA GLN A 38 -0.34 -1.64 13.85
C GLN A 38 -1.73 -1.66 14.49
N SER A 39 -2.19 -0.53 15.06
CA SER A 39 -3.53 -0.47 15.67
C SER A 39 -4.64 -0.56 14.63
N THR A 40 -4.43 -0.03 13.42
CA THR A 40 -5.37 -0.21 12.31
C THR A 40 -5.43 -1.67 11.88
N TRP A 41 -4.27 -2.33 11.74
CA TRP A 41 -4.20 -3.76 11.44
C TRP A 41 -4.88 -4.62 12.52
N ASP A 42 -4.57 -4.39 13.81
CA ASP A 42 -5.19 -5.08 14.95
C ASP A 42 -6.72 -4.90 14.96
N SER A 43 -7.19 -3.67 14.65
CA SER A 43 -8.61 -3.33 14.60
C SER A 43 -9.34 -4.04 13.45
N LEU A 44 -8.72 -4.05 12.26
CA LEU A 44 -9.25 -4.72 11.07
C LEU A 44 -9.29 -6.24 11.25
N GLU A 45 -8.21 -6.83 11.78
CA GLU A 45 -8.13 -8.27 12.06
C GLU A 45 -9.19 -8.71 13.07
N HIS A 46 -9.32 -7.95 14.16
CA HIS A 46 -10.32 -8.25 15.19
C HIS A 46 -11.75 -8.14 14.63
N SER A 47 -12.07 -7.07 13.91
CA SER A 47 -13.39 -6.85 13.33
C SER A 47 -13.73 -7.92 12.30
N LYS A 48 -12.78 -8.27 11.42
CA LYS A 48 -12.91 -9.34 10.42
C LYS A 48 -13.19 -10.69 11.10
N ASN A 49 -12.34 -11.10 12.05
CA ASN A 49 -12.47 -12.41 12.68
C ASN A 49 -13.77 -12.53 13.48
N ALA A 50 -14.13 -11.51 14.28
CA ALA A 50 -15.39 -11.48 15.02
C ALA A 50 -16.61 -11.52 14.10
N TYR A 51 -16.56 -10.83 12.96
CA TYR A 51 -17.64 -10.84 11.97
C TYR A 51 -17.78 -12.20 11.29
N TYR A 52 -16.67 -12.76 10.81
CA TYR A 52 -16.65 -14.03 10.09
C TYR A 52 -17.08 -15.21 10.97
N GLU A 53 -16.65 -15.26 12.22
CA GLU A 53 -17.07 -16.29 13.16
C GLU A 53 -18.57 -16.18 13.51
N ARG A 54 -19.01 -14.98 13.90
CA ARG A 54 -20.38 -14.74 14.33
C ARG A 54 -21.40 -15.04 13.24
N TYR A 55 -21.08 -14.67 11.99
CA TYR A 55 -21.98 -14.81 10.85
C TYR A 55 -21.64 -15.99 9.95
N ARG A 56 -20.80 -16.91 10.45
CA ARG A 56 -20.49 -18.20 9.83
C ARG A 56 -20.05 -18.06 8.39
N PHE A 57 -19.05 -17.22 8.14
CA PHE A 57 -18.46 -17.09 6.81
C PHE A 57 -17.96 -18.46 6.33
N ALA A 58 -18.29 -18.84 5.10
CA ALA A 58 -17.96 -20.12 4.53
C ALA A 58 -16.45 -20.31 4.34
N ASP A 59 -15.97 -21.56 4.40
CA ASP A 59 -14.56 -21.92 4.23
C ASP A 59 -14.20 -22.20 2.77
N ALA A 60 -15.22 -22.56 1.94
CA ALA A 60 -15.03 -22.76 0.50
C ALA A 60 -16.27 -22.33 -0.28
N PHE A 61 -16.05 -21.95 -1.54
CA PHE A 61 -17.04 -21.41 -2.47
C PHE A 61 -16.88 -22.07 -3.83
N VAL A 62 -18.00 -22.34 -4.51
CA VAL A 62 -17.99 -22.82 -5.89
C VAL A 62 -19.21 -22.32 -6.65
N HIS A 63 -18.98 -21.80 -7.84
CA HIS A 63 -20.02 -21.52 -8.82
C HIS A 63 -20.07 -22.62 -9.88
N LEU A 64 -21.25 -22.87 -10.43
CA LEU A 64 -21.46 -23.84 -11.49
C LEU A 64 -22.57 -23.37 -12.43
N LYS A 65 -22.69 -24.00 -13.60
CA LYS A 65 -23.79 -23.67 -14.52
C LYS A 65 -25.13 -24.10 -13.94
N ARG A 66 -25.28 -25.39 -13.63
CA ARG A 66 -26.51 -25.95 -13.05
C ARG A 66 -26.25 -27.36 -12.54
N ALA A 67 -26.63 -27.67 -11.29
CA ALA A 67 -26.68 -29.02 -10.77
C ALA A 67 -28.03 -29.33 -10.12
N PRO A 68 -28.55 -30.55 -10.25
CA PRO A 68 -29.76 -30.96 -9.56
C PRO A 68 -29.57 -30.94 -8.04
N ALA A 69 -30.62 -30.65 -7.28
CA ALA A 69 -30.55 -30.49 -5.83
C ALA A 69 -29.98 -31.72 -5.09
N TRP A 70 -30.19 -32.93 -5.62
CA TRP A 70 -29.71 -34.19 -5.02
C TRP A 70 -28.16 -34.26 -5.00
N VAL A 71 -27.48 -33.52 -5.84
CA VAL A 71 -25.99 -33.44 -5.84
C VAL A 71 -25.47 -32.87 -4.53
N ALA A 72 -26.27 -32.08 -3.81
CA ALA A 72 -25.89 -31.54 -2.48
C ALA A 72 -25.53 -32.66 -1.50
N GLY A 73 -26.29 -33.81 -1.50
CA GLY A 73 -25.96 -34.94 -0.67
C GLY A 73 -24.63 -35.62 -1.00
N ARG A 74 -24.22 -35.60 -2.28
CA ARG A 74 -22.86 -36.05 -2.69
C ARG A 74 -21.75 -35.13 -2.21
N LEU A 75 -22.02 -33.82 -2.23
CA LEU A 75 -21.09 -32.83 -1.71
C LEU A 75 -20.94 -32.94 -0.19
N GLU A 76 -22.03 -33.19 0.54
CA GLU A 76 -22.01 -33.42 1.99
C GLU A 76 -21.25 -34.71 2.38
N ALA A 77 -21.28 -35.72 1.51
CA ALA A 77 -20.59 -36.98 1.74
C ALA A 77 -19.06 -36.91 1.51
N ILE A 78 -18.52 -35.78 1.00
CA ILE A 78 -17.07 -35.60 0.81
C ILE A 78 -16.39 -35.55 2.17
N PRO A 79 -15.36 -36.41 2.42
CA PRO A 79 -14.61 -36.38 3.67
C PRO A 79 -13.98 -35.01 3.90
N GLY A 80 -14.21 -34.44 5.08
CA GLY A 80 -13.75 -33.11 5.44
C GLY A 80 -14.74 -31.99 5.23
N VAL A 81 -15.88 -32.24 4.59
CA VAL A 81 -17.01 -31.31 4.54
C VAL A 81 -17.85 -31.47 5.81
N ALA A 82 -18.11 -30.37 6.51
CA ALA A 82 -18.96 -30.34 7.70
C ALA A 82 -20.41 -29.95 7.36
N ARG A 83 -20.59 -29.06 6.40
CA ARG A 83 -21.92 -28.59 5.94
C ARG A 83 -21.80 -28.02 4.53
N VAL A 84 -22.85 -28.23 3.74
CA VAL A 84 -23.06 -27.60 2.43
C VAL A 84 -24.29 -26.71 2.47
N HIS A 85 -24.26 -25.58 1.83
CA HIS A 85 -25.43 -24.75 1.56
C HIS A 85 -25.47 -24.40 0.08
N THR A 86 -26.48 -24.92 -0.63
CA THR A 86 -26.70 -24.65 -2.06
C THR A 86 -27.64 -23.49 -2.24
N ARG A 87 -27.35 -22.62 -3.18
CA ARG A 87 -28.13 -21.41 -3.45
C ARG A 87 -28.22 -21.13 -4.96
N LEU A 88 -29.03 -20.19 -5.32
CA LEU A 88 -29.14 -19.64 -6.66
C LEU A 88 -28.51 -18.25 -6.65
N VAL A 89 -27.58 -18.02 -7.56
CA VAL A 89 -26.92 -16.73 -7.76
C VAL A 89 -27.12 -16.32 -9.21
N GLN A 90 -27.77 -15.19 -9.43
CA GLN A 90 -28.11 -14.71 -10.77
C GLN A 90 -27.83 -13.21 -10.90
N THR A 91 -27.30 -12.82 -12.08
CA THR A 91 -27.06 -11.42 -12.38
C THR A 91 -28.31 -10.81 -13.02
N ILE A 92 -28.66 -9.61 -12.62
CA ILE A 92 -29.80 -8.83 -13.13
C ILE A 92 -29.38 -7.38 -13.40
N THR A 93 -30.21 -6.66 -14.14
CA THR A 93 -30.03 -5.22 -14.39
C THR A 93 -31.04 -4.43 -13.56
N LEU A 94 -30.56 -3.33 -12.97
CA LEU A 94 -31.40 -2.44 -12.12
C LEU A 94 -31.56 -1.09 -12.83
N PRO A 95 -32.62 -0.87 -13.59
CA PRO A 95 -32.83 0.40 -14.32
C PRO A 95 -33.33 1.52 -13.39
N ILE A 96 -32.46 1.95 -12.47
CA ILE A 96 -32.77 3.09 -11.57
C ILE A 96 -32.44 4.43 -12.23
N PRO A 97 -33.21 5.49 -11.93
CA PRO A 97 -32.92 6.83 -12.44
C PRO A 97 -31.60 7.39 -11.89
N GLY A 98 -30.82 8.03 -12.75
CA GLY A 98 -29.62 8.77 -12.34
C GLY A 98 -28.33 8.28 -13.03
N PRO A 99 -27.85 7.08 -12.80
CA PRO A 99 -26.64 6.58 -13.46
C PRO A 99 -26.83 6.48 -14.97
N VAL A 100 -25.82 6.89 -15.73
CA VAL A 100 -25.82 6.78 -17.20
C VAL A 100 -25.92 5.32 -17.65
N GLN A 101 -25.39 4.43 -16.87
CA GLN A 101 -25.45 2.98 -17.06
C GLN A 101 -26.27 2.37 -15.91
N PRO A 102 -27.23 1.48 -16.20
CA PRO A 102 -27.97 0.85 -15.15
C PRO A 102 -27.06 -0.02 -14.27
N PRO A 103 -27.19 0.06 -12.94
CA PRO A 103 -26.48 -0.81 -12.02
C PRO A 103 -26.75 -2.29 -12.28
N ILE A 104 -25.75 -3.11 -11.95
CA ILE A 104 -25.84 -4.57 -12.00
C ILE A 104 -26.27 -5.05 -10.61
N GLY A 105 -27.32 -5.86 -10.57
CA GLY A 105 -27.75 -6.54 -9.35
C GLY A 105 -27.33 -8.01 -9.39
N GLN A 106 -26.92 -8.53 -8.24
CA GLN A 106 -26.70 -9.97 -8.03
C GLN A 106 -27.77 -10.49 -7.06
N ILE A 107 -28.68 -11.33 -7.54
CA ILE A 107 -29.63 -12.00 -6.69
C ILE A 107 -28.95 -13.22 -6.06
N VAL A 108 -29.10 -13.37 -4.74
CA VAL A 108 -28.69 -14.55 -3.98
C VAL A 108 -29.94 -15.12 -3.28
N SER A 109 -30.26 -16.37 -3.53
CA SER A 109 -31.45 -16.98 -2.93
C SER A 109 -31.27 -17.24 -1.43
N LEU A 110 -32.31 -16.95 -0.65
CA LEU A 110 -32.44 -17.31 0.76
C LEU A 110 -33.24 -18.62 0.90
N PRO A 111 -32.95 -19.47 1.87
CA PRO A 111 -33.75 -20.64 2.16
C PRO A 111 -35.05 -20.19 2.85
N ASP A 112 -36.19 -20.40 2.20
CA ASP A 112 -37.55 -20.17 2.74
C ASP A 112 -37.69 -18.83 3.51
N GLY A 113 -37.10 -17.76 3.01
CA GLY A 113 -37.16 -16.45 3.65
C GLY A 113 -36.37 -16.33 4.97
N ALA A 114 -35.60 -17.34 5.34
CA ALA A 114 -34.89 -17.43 6.62
C ALA A 114 -33.42 -17.09 6.50
N GLN A 115 -32.75 -16.97 7.64
CA GLN A 115 -31.29 -16.84 7.74
C GLN A 115 -30.58 -18.04 7.10
N PRO A 116 -29.67 -17.84 6.16
CA PRO A 116 -28.88 -18.93 5.61
C PRO A 116 -27.98 -19.56 6.69
N PRO A 117 -27.70 -20.88 6.60
CA PRO A 117 -26.86 -21.58 7.58
C PRO A 117 -25.41 -21.12 7.57
N LEU A 118 -24.90 -20.65 6.41
CA LEU A 118 -23.60 -20.06 6.18
C LEU A 118 -23.77 -18.67 5.58
N ASN A 119 -22.76 -17.81 5.71
CA ASN A 119 -22.77 -16.41 5.24
C ASN A 119 -24.02 -15.65 5.73
N ARG A 120 -24.29 -15.72 7.04
CA ARG A 120 -25.47 -15.12 7.66
C ARG A 120 -25.52 -13.62 7.43
N LEU A 121 -26.71 -13.10 7.21
CA LEU A 121 -26.95 -11.68 7.00
C LEU A 121 -27.04 -10.93 8.35
N VAL A 122 -26.53 -9.71 8.35
CA VAL A 122 -26.77 -8.72 9.40
C VAL A 122 -27.83 -7.75 8.92
N LEU A 123 -29.05 -7.89 9.42
CA LEU A 123 -30.08 -6.90 9.14
C LEU A 123 -29.76 -5.60 9.88
N GLU A 124 -29.61 -4.52 9.14
CA GLU A 124 -29.45 -3.16 9.67
C GLU A 124 -30.77 -2.41 9.76
N GLY A 125 -31.78 -2.86 9.01
CA GLY A 125 -33.14 -2.35 9.08
C GLY A 125 -34.12 -3.27 8.36
N GLY A 126 -35.39 -3.20 8.75
CA GLY A 126 -36.44 -3.98 8.12
C GLY A 126 -36.54 -5.46 8.58
N ARG A 127 -36.94 -6.33 7.67
CA ARG A 127 -37.15 -7.77 7.91
C ARG A 127 -36.63 -8.62 6.74
N PHE A 128 -36.62 -9.93 6.90
CA PHE A 128 -36.43 -10.86 5.79
C PHE A 128 -37.69 -10.95 4.90
N PRO A 129 -37.52 -11.37 3.61
CA PRO A 129 -38.63 -11.59 2.71
C PRO A 129 -39.53 -12.68 3.26
N GLU A 130 -40.85 -12.53 3.08
CA GLU A 130 -41.78 -13.59 3.40
C GLU A 130 -41.70 -14.72 2.37
N PRO A 131 -41.77 -16.02 2.81
CA PRO A 131 -41.75 -17.13 1.88
C PRO A 131 -42.83 -17.04 0.81
N GLY A 132 -42.43 -17.20 -0.47
CA GLY A 132 -43.34 -17.21 -1.60
C GLY A 132 -43.83 -15.83 -2.06
N VAL A 133 -43.43 -14.72 -1.44
CA VAL A 133 -43.82 -13.39 -1.88
C VAL A 133 -42.86 -12.89 -2.98
N GLU A 134 -43.34 -12.80 -4.22
CA GLU A 134 -42.52 -12.59 -5.42
C GLU A 134 -41.78 -11.26 -5.50
N ARG A 135 -42.25 -10.25 -4.78
CA ARG A 135 -41.72 -8.88 -4.95
C ARG A 135 -40.89 -8.38 -3.79
N GLU A 136 -40.56 -9.22 -2.84
CA GLU A 136 -39.78 -8.81 -1.68
C GLU A 136 -38.30 -9.14 -1.82
N ALA A 137 -37.44 -8.15 -1.50
CA ALA A 137 -36.01 -8.32 -1.51
C ALA A 137 -35.37 -7.62 -0.31
N VAL A 138 -34.28 -8.19 0.19
CA VAL A 138 -33.34 -7.50 1.09
C VAL A 138 -32.20 -6.96 0.24
N LEU A 139 -31.82 -5.71 0.44
CA LEU A 139 -30.80 -5.00 -0.35
C LEU A 139 -29.49 -4.87 0.44
N LEU A 140 -28.36 -4.95 -0.25
CA LEU A 140 -27.03 -4.72 0.35
C LEU A 140 -26.92 -3.29 0.91
N THR A 141 -26.47 -3.18 2.15
CA THR A 141 -26.34 -1.89 2.87
C THR A 141 -25.51 -0.84 2.11
N ALA A 142 -24.40 -1.26 1.49
CA ALA A 142 -23.51 -0.34 0.75
C ALA A 142 -24.27 0.36 -0.38
N PHE A 143 -24.93 -0.42 -1.23
CA PHE A 143 -25.74 0.11 -2.33
C PHE A 143 -26.96 0.91 -1.83
N ALA A 144 -27.65 0.43 -0.78
CA ALA A 144 -28.79 1.11 -0.20
C ALA A 144 -28.42 2.50 0.32
N ARG A 145 -27.31 2.62 1.05
CA ARG A 145 -26.79 3.91 1.57
C ARG A 145 -26.40 4.85 0.44
N ARG A 146 -25.75 4.33 -0.61
CA ARG A 146 -25.28 5.15 -1.74
C ARG A 146 -26.40 5.78 -2.52
N HIS A 147 -27.52 5.07 -2.68
CA HIS A 147 -28.70 5.53 -3.42
C HIS A 147 -29.82 6.06 -2.54
N GLY A 148 -29.69 5.99 -1.21
CA GLY A 148 -30.69 6.47 -0.26
C GLY A 148 -31.91 5.56 -0.11
N PHE A 149 -31.82 4.29 -0.48
CA PHE A 149 -32.90 3.33 -0.32
C PHE A 149 -33.12 2.93 1.15
N VAL A 150 -34.39 2.86 1.55
CA VAL A 150 -34.82 2.41 2.87
C VAL A 150 -35.86 1.29 2.75
N PRO A 151 -36.07 0.47 3.81
CA PRO A 151 -37.14 -0.52 3.81
C PRO A 151 -38.52 0.14 3.56
N GLY A 152 -39.24 -0.37 2.57
CA GLY A 152 -40.52 0.16 2.07
C GLY A 152 -40.43 0.71 0.65
N ASP A 153 -39.25 1.07 0.18
CA ASP A 153 -39.02 1.60 -1.16
C ASP A 153 -39.19 0.52 -2.26
N SER A 154 -39.47 1.00 -3.49
CA SER A 154 -39.56 0.18 -4.68
C SER A 154 -38.28 0.27 -5.51
N LEU A 155 -37.80 -0.86 -6.00
CA LEU A 155 -36.60 -0.98 -6.82
C LEU A 155 -36.95 -1.69 -8.15
N PRO A 156 -36.84 -1.01 -9.30
CA PRO A 156 -37.05 -1.65 -10.58
C PRO A 156 -35.91 -2.63 -10.89
N ALA A 157 -36.23 -3.83 -11.33
CA ALA A 157 -35.28 -4.91 -11.64
C ALA A 157 -35.72 -5.66 -12.89
N VAL A 158 -34.78 -5.91 -13.81
CA VAL A 158 -35.00 -6.77 -14.98
C VAL A 158 -34.60 -8.19 -14.61
N ILE A 159 -35.60 -9.04 -14.35
CA ILE A 159 -35.41 -10.43 -13.96
C ILE A 159 -35.80 -11.32 -15.15
N ASN A 160 -34.85 -12.07 -15.69
CA ASN A 160 -35.02 -12.94 -16.85
C ASN A 160 -35.76 -12.22 -18.01
N GLY A 161 -35.31 -11.00 -18.36
CA GLY A 161 -35.85 -10.17 -19.43
C GLY A 161 -37.20 -9.47 -19.12
N THR A 162 -37.75 -9.63 -17.93
CA THR A 162 -38.99 -9.00 -17.52
C THR A 162 -38.74 -7.92 -16.47
N LEU A 163 -39.20 -6.70 -16.71
CA LEU A 163 -39.14 -5.61 -15.73
C LEU A 163 -40.13 -5.89 -14.58
N ARG A 164 -39.63 -5.94 -13.37
CA ARG A 164 -40.43 -6.14 -12.14
C ARG A 164 -40.09 -5.06 -11.12
N GLU A 165 -41.08 -4.63 -10.38
CA GLU A 165 -40.91 -3.73 -9.23
C GLU A 165 -40.73 -4.59 -7.97
N LEU A 166 -39.53 -4.53 -7.40
CA LEU A 166 -39.23 -5.20 -6.14
C LEU A 166 -39.45 -4.23 -4.99
N ARG A 167 -40.06 -4.69 -3.91
CA ARG A 167 -40.17 -3.97 -2.64
C ARG A 167 -38.98 -4.32 -1.76
N ILE A 168 -38.24 -3.32 -1.36
CA ILE A 168 -37.15 -3.48 -0.37
C ILE A 168 -37.80 -3.66 1.00
N VAL A 169 -37.70 -4.88 1.57
CA VAL A 169 -38.28 -5.18 2.89
C VAL A 169 -37.23 -5.10 4.00
N GLY A 170 -35.95 -5.13 3.64
CA GLY A 170 -34.84 -4.98 4.57
C GLY A 170 -33.57 -4.55 3.90
N VAL A 171 -32.63 -4.08 4.72
CA VAL A 171 -31.27 -3.71 4.31
C VAL A 171 -30.32 -4.51 5.18
N ALA A 172 -29.34 -5.20 4.54
CA ALA A 172 -28.44 -6.10 5.22
C ALA A 172 -27.01 -6.06 4.70
N SER A 173 -26.07 -6.48 5.55
CA SER A 173 -24.68 -6.75 5.21
C SER A 173 -24.40 -8.26 5.31
N SER A 174 -23.41 -8.74 4.52
CA SER A 174 -22.96 -10.14 4.53
C SER A 174 -21.44 -10.22 4.58
N PRO A 175 -20.87 -11.22 5.30
CA PRO A 175 -19.42 -11.40 5.30
C PRO A 175 -18.84 -11.72 3.92
N GLU A 176 -19.67 -12.15 2.99
CA GLU A 176 -19.30 -12.42 1.60
C GLU A 176 -19.07 -11.13 0.78
N PHE A 177 -19.68 -10.02 1.18
CA PHE A 177 -19.69 -8.76 0.46
C PHE A 177 -19.17 -7.59 1.31
N VAL A 178 -18.12 -7.82 2.11
CA VAL A 178 -17.41 -6.75 2.84
C VAL A 178 -16.78 -5.75 1.87
N TYR A 179 -16.33 -6.25 0.72
CA TYR A 179 -15.88 -5.47 -0.43
C TYR A 179 -16.64 -5.98 -1.66
N PRO A 180 -17.78 -5.37 -2.02
CA PRO A 180 -18.67 -5.91 -3.03
C PRO A 180 -18.05 -5.89 -4.43
N LEU A 181 -17.82 -7.07 -4.99
CA LEU A 181 -17.29 -7.25 -6.35
C LEU A 181 -18.27 -8.04 -7.19
N PRO A 182 -18.61 -7.59 -8.42
CA PRO A 182 -19.39 -8.38 -9.35
C PRO A 182 -18.63 -9.64 -9.78
N LEU A 183 -19.32 -10.74 -9.97
CA LEU A 183 -18.75 -11.99 -10.46
C LEU A 183 -18.17 -11.80 -11.85
N GLY A 184 -16.87 -12.04 -12.00
CA GLY A 184 -16.20 -12.02 -13.30
C GLY A 184 -15.94 -10.64 -13.91
N ALA A 185 -16.30 -9.55 -13.24
CA ALA A 185 -16.10 -8.20 -13.74
C ALA A 185 -15.56 -7.27 -12.64
N GLY A 186 -14.45 -6.61 -12.95
CA GLY A 186 -13.95 -5.51 -12.13
C GLY A 186 -12.93 -5.90 -11.06
N THR A 187 -12.06 -4.96 -10.80
CA THR A 187 -10.98 -5.05 -9.80
C THR A 187 -11.29 -4.17 -8.59
N PHE A 188 -12.30 -3.30 -8.71
CA PHE A 188 -12.70 -2.32 -7.70
C PHE A 188 -14.16 -2.52 -7.33
N ALA A 189 -14.49 -2.34 -6.03
CA ALA A 189 -15.86 -2.24 -5.59
C ALA A 189 -16.50 -0.98 -6.19
N ASP A 190 -17.77 -1.07 -6.49
CA ASP A 190 -18.55 0.08 -7.00
C ASP A 190 -19.94 0.03 -6.35
N ASP A 191 -20.07 0.66 -5.20
CA ASP A 191 -21.31 0.72 -4.44
C ASP A 191 -22.43 1.48 -5.17
N GLU A 192 -22.10 2.22 -6.21
CA GLU A 192 -23.07 2.94 -7.05
C GLU A 192 -23.63 2.04 -8.17
N ARG A 193 -22.84 1.06 -8.63
CA ARG A 193 -23.19 0.24 -9.80
C ARG A 193 -23.39 -1.23 -9.51
N PHE A 194 -23.02 -1.71 -8.32
CA PHE A 194 -23.18 -3.11 -7.94
C PHE A 194 -24.05 -3.27 -6.70
N ALA A 195 -25.18 -3.94 -6.88
CA ALA A 195 -26.12 -4.29 -5.80
C ALA A 195 -26.13 -5.79 -5.54
N VAL A 196 -26.36 -6.20 -4.30
CA VAL A 196 -26.70 -7.56 -3.96
C VAL A 196 -28.10 -7.57 -3.38
N LEU A 197 -28.95 -8.47 -3.89
CA LEU A 197 -30.32 -8.64 -3.44
C LEU A 197 -30.49 -10.07 -2.93
N TRP A 198 -31.06 -10.21 -1.75
CA TRP A 198 -31.44 -11.50 -1.21
C TRP A 198 -32.94 -11.67 -1.32
N MET A 199 -33.36 -12.74 -2.01
CA MET A 199 -34.78 -13.07 -2.27
C MET A 199 -35.06 -14.53 -1.89
N ASP A 200 -36.30 -14.82 -1.64
CA ASP A 200 -36.72 -16.18 -1.32
C ASP A 200 -36.45 -17.17 -2.48
N ARG A 201 -35.93 -18.36 -2.18
CA ARG A 201 -35.57 -19.36 -3.17
C ARG A 201 -36.79 -19.85 -3.96
N THR A 202 -37.94 -19.96 -3.32
CA THR A 202 -39.17 -20.42 -3.98
C THR A 202 -39.64 -19.44 -5.08
N VAL A 203 -39.24 -18.19 -5.00
CA VAL A 203 -39.47 -17.13 -6.00
C VAL A 203 -38.40 -17.09 -7.07
N VAL A 204 -37.14 -17.16 -6.67
CA VAL A 204 -35.97 -17.05 -7.59
C VAL A 204 -35.89 -18.28 -8.49
N ALA A 205 -36.15 -19.50 -7.99
CA ALA A 205 -35.98 -20.71 -8.78
C ALA A 205 -36.91 -20.78 -10.01
N PRO A 206 -38.20 -20.52 -9.90
CA PRO A 206 -39.08 -20.45 -11.08
C PRO A 206 -38.76 -19.33 -12.04
N ALA A 207 -38.38 -18.15 -11.51
CA ALA A 207 -38.06 -16.98 -12.32
C ALA A 207 -36.89 -17.23 -13.28
N PHE A 208 -35.95 -18.10 -12.92
CA PHE A 208 -34.79 -18.48 -13.74
C PHE A 208 -34.81 -19.93 -14.21
N GLN A 209 -35.98 -20.63 -14.12
CA GLN A 209 -36.10 -22.04 -14.54
C GLN A 209 -35.12 -22.98 -13.83
N MET A 210 -34.84 -22.72 -12.55
CA MET A 210 -33.90 -23.44 -11.72
C MET A 210 -34.55 -24.24 -10.60
N GLU A 211 -35.81 -24.62 -10.76
CA GLU A 211 -36.54 -25.46 -9.80
C GLU A 211 -35.80 -26.80 -9.63
N GLY A 212 -35.62 -27.21 -8.40
CA GLY A 212 -34.91 -28.46 -8.08
C GLY A 212 -33.41 -28.44 -8.45
N ALA A 213 -32.86 -27.27 -8.71
CA ALA A 213 -31.47 -27.12 -9.10
C ALA A 213 -30.77 -26.03 -8.27
N PHE A 214 -29.44 -25.94 -8.40
CA PHE A 214 -28.61 -24.87 -7.85
C PHE A 214 -27.45 -24.57 -8.81
N ASN A 215 -26.88 -23.36 -8.70
CA ASN A 215 -25.71 -22.93 -9.48
C ASN A 215 -24.58 -22.33 -8.61
N ASP A 216 -24.74 -22.41 -7.30
CA ASP A 216 -23.77 -21.93 -6.34
C ASP A 216 -23.82 -22.77 -5.06
N ALA A 217 -22.67 -23.07 -4.49
CA ALA A 217 -22.59 -23.77 -3.22
C ALA A 217 -21.46 -23.25 -2.35
N VAL A 218 -21.75 -23.12 -1.06
CA VAL A 218 -20.79 -22.70 -0.04
C VAL A 218 -20.64 -23.77 1.03
N PHE A 219 -19.45 -23.92 1.56
CA PHE A 219 -19.09 -25.05 2.41
C PHE A 219 -18.52 -24.59 3.74
N ARG A 220 -18.87 -25.31 4.80
CA ARG A 220 -18.12 -25.34 6.05
C ARG A 220 -17.30 -26.61 6.07
N LEU A 221 -16.00 -26.49 6.33
CA LEU A 221 -15.08 -27.60 6.42
C LEU A 221 -14.87 -28.04 7.87
N GLN A 222 -14.46 -29.29 8.06
CA GLN A 222 -14.07 -29.79 9.39
C GLN A 222 -12.72 -29.18 9.79
N PRO A 223 -12.50 -28.87 11.08
CA PRO A 223 -11.23 -28.34 11.55
C PRO A 223 -10.06 -29.30 11.25
N GLY A 224 -8.94 -28.74 10.78
CA GLY A 224 -7.71 -29.51 10.55
C GLY A 224 -7.66 -30.33 9.26
N VAL A 225 -8.65 -30.20 8.36
CA VAL A 225 -8.60 -30.89 7.07
C VAL A 225 -7.64 -30.25 6.08
N PHE A 226 -7.12 -31.05 5.16
CA PHE A 226 -6.31 -30.55 4.05
C PHE A 226 -7.22 -29.91 2.99
N VAL A 227 -7.43 -28.61 3.11
CA VAL A 227 -8.38 -27.80 2.29
C VAL A 227 -8.23 -28.07 0.79
N THR A 228 -7.01 -28.04 0.25
CA THR A 228 -6.78 -28.27 -1.19
C THR A 228 -7.23 -29.67 -1.66
N GLY A 229 -7.18 -30.66 -0.77
CA GLY A 229 -7.71 -31.99 -1.06
C GLY A 229 -9.22 -31.99 -1.21
N VAL A 230 -9.92 -31.37 -0.25
CA VAL A 230 -11.38 -31.24 -0.25
C VAL A 230 -11.87 -30.44 -1.46
N LEU A 231 -11.19 -29.32 -1.81
CA LEU A 231 -11.54 -28.53 -3.00
C LEU A 231 -11.45 -29.35 -4.29
N ARG A 232 -10.42 -30.20 -4.43
CA ARG A 232 -10.30 -31.09 -5.62
C ARG A 232 -11.44 -32.12 -5.70
N GLU A 233 -11.90 -32.65 -4.56
CA GLU A 233 -13.05 -33.57 -4.54
C GLU A 233 -14.34 -32.83 -4.89
N ILE A 234 -14.55 -31.60 -4.40
CA ILE A 234 -15.68 -30.75 -4.77
C ILE A 234 -15.66 -30.52 -6.29
N ASP A 235 -14.51 -30.15 -6.85
CA ASP A 235 -14.33 -29.95 -8.30
C ASP A 235 -14.68 -31.21 -9.09
N ARG A 236 -14.22 -32.38 -8.63
CA ARG A 236 -14.51 -33.67 -9.28
C ARG A 236 -16.01 -34.01 -9.31
N VAL A 237 -16.71 -33.79 -8.20
CA VAL A 237 -18.14 -34.01 -8.11
C VAL A 237 -18.93 -33.06 -9.01
N LEU A 238 -18.47 -31.80 -9.14
CA LEU A 238 -19.17 -30.75 -9.89
C LEU A 238 -18.74 -30.61 -11.34
N GLU A 239 -17.68 -31.29 -11.77
CA GLU A 239 -17.19 -31.26 -13.15
C GLU A 239 -18.28 -31.53 -14.21
N PRO A 240 -19.15 -32.56 -14.06
CA PRO A 240 -20.23 -32.84 -15.03
C PRO A 240 -21.30 -31.73 -15.10
N TYR A 241 -21.37 -30.86 -14.11
CA TYR A 241 -22.39 -29.82 -13.98
C TYR A 241 -21.89 -28.43 -14.39
N GLY A 242 -20.71 -28.37 -15.02
CA GLY A 242 -20.08 -27.14 -15.46
C GLY A 242 -19.65 -26.27 -14.27
N GLY A 243 -19.23 -26.89 -13.17
CA GLY A 243 -18.72 -26.19 -11.99
C GLY A 243 -17.48 -25.39 -12.34
N TYR A 244 -17.33 -24.16 -11.87
CA TYR A 244 -16.05 -23.44 -11.84
C TYR A 244 -15.15 -24.05 -10.75
N THR A 245 -13.88 -23.67 -10.74
CA THR A 245 -12.97 -24.18 -9.71
C THR A 245 -13.42 -23.74 -8.32
N ALA A 246 -13.53 -24.68 -7.39
CA ALA A 246 -13.78 -24.37 -5.99
C ALA A 246 -12.62 -23.57 -5.39
N VAL A 247 -12.94 -22.50 -4.67
CA VAL A 247 -11.97 -21.60 -4.05
C VAL A 247 -12.09 -21.63 -2.54
N ALA A 248 -10.94 -21.57 -1.84
CA ALA A 248 -10.91 -21.41 -0.40
C ALA A 248 -11.32 -19.99 0.03
N GLN A 249 -11.66 -19.83 1.30
CA GLN A 249 -12.07 -18.56 1.92
C GLN A 249 -11.09 -17.43 1.62
N GLU A 250 -9.78 -17.70 1.66
CA GLU A 250 -8.71 -16.72 1.42
C GLU A 250 -8.73 -16.19 -0.02
N ARG A 251 -9.26 -16.96 -0.97
CA ARG A 251 -9.36 -16.60 -2.39
C ARG A 251 -10.75 -16.14 -2.82
N GLN A 252 -11.71 -16.11 -1.91
CA GLN A 252 -13.00 -15.47 -2.19
C GLN A 252 -12.76 -13.98 -2.46
N GLY A 253 -13.34 -13.44 -3.54
CA GLY A 253 -12.97 -12.16 -4.10
C GLY A 253 -12.92 -11.01 -3.09
N SER A 254 -13.98 -10.81 -2.29
CA SER A 254 -14.04 -9.78 -1.25
C SER A 254 -12.98 -9.99 -0.16
N ASN A 255 -12.87 -11.23 0.36
CA ASN A 255 -11.92 -11.54 1.43
C ASN A 255 -10.46 -11.46 0.96
N TYR A 256 -10.18 -11.81 -0.30
CA TYR A 256 -8.85 -11.67 -0.90
C TYR A 256 -8.35 -10.22 -0.82
N ILE A 257 -9.21 -9.26 -1.17
CA ILE A 257 -8.86 -7.81 -1.08
C ILE A 257 -8.57 -7.39 0.36
N VAL A 258 -9.40 -7.85 1.31
CA VAL A 258 -9.19 -7.56 2.75
C VAL A 258 -7.85 -8.11 3.22
N LEU A 259 -7.49 -9.33 2.84
CA LEU A 259 -6.23 -9.98 3.24
C LEU A 259 -5.00 -9.30 2.61
N GLU A 260 -5.08 -8.89 1.34
CA GLU A 260 -4.02 -8.14 0.67
C GLU A 260 -3.77 -6.80 1.36
N GLU A 261 -4.83 -6.07 1.70
CA GLU A 261 -4.73 -4.80 2.39
C GLU A 261 -4.14 -4.96 3.81
N MET A 262 -4.55 -6.01 4.52
CA MET A 262 -3.97 -6.35 5.83
C MET A 262 -2.48 -6.70 5.72
N ALA A 263 -2.06 -7.41 4.69
CA ALA A 263 -0.65 -7.72 4.44
C ALA A 263 0.16 -6.43 4.18
N GLN A 264 -0.39 -5.50 3.42
CA GLN A 264 0.22 -4.19 3.16
C GLN A 264 0.34 -3.35 4.44
N LEU A 265 -0.72 -3.27 5.26
CA LEU A 265 -0.68 -2.56 6.55
C LEU A 265 0.41 -3.13 7.47
N ARG A 266 0.55 -4.45 7.53
CA ARG A 266 1.58 -5.12 8.33
C ARG A 266 2.99 -4.82 7.83
N ALA A 267 3.18 -4.76 6.52
CA ALA A 267 4.45 -4.34 5.92
C ALA A 267 4.79 -2.89 6.32
N TRP A 268 3.86 -1.97 6.20
CA TRP A 268 4.05 -0.57 6.62
C TRP A 268 4.29 -0.43 8.13
N ALA A 269 3.59 -1.20 8.97
CA ALA A 269 3.81 -1.25 10.42
C ALA A 269 5.22 -1.70 10.80
N THR A 270 5.96 -2.36 9.91
CA THR A 270 7.34 -2.81 10.11
C THR A 270 8.35 -1.85 9.49
N VAL A 271 8.15 -1.49 8.23
CA VAL A 271 9.11 -0.70 7.43
C VAL A 271 9.24 0.73 7.96
N VAL A 272 8.11 1.39 8.20
CA VAL A 272 8.09 2.79 8.64
C VAL A 272 8.85 2.98 9.95
N PRO A 273 8.55 2.24 11.04
CA PRO A 273 9.29 2.38 12.30
C PRO A 273 10.77 2.03 12.17
N LEU A 274 11.11 0.99 11.41
CA LEU A 274 12.51 0.58 11.22
C LEU A 274 13.35 1.73 10.65
N ILE A 275 12.83 2.42 9.64
CA ILE A 275 13.49 3.57 9.03
C ILE A 275 13.63 4.71 10.04
N PHE A 276 12.52 5.12 10.66
CA PHE A 276 12.50 6.28 11.54
C PHE A 276 13.32 6.07 12.81
N LEU A 277 13.26 4.88 13.40
CA LEU A 277 14.04 4.55 14.59
C LEU A 277 15.53 4.40 14.29
N SER A 278 15.90 3.94 13.08
CA SER A 278 17.30 3.93 12.64
C SER A 278 17.88 5.34 12.56
N VAL A 279 17.13 6.29 11.99
CA VAL A 279 17.52 7.70 11.94
C VAL A 279 17.55 8.31 13.35
N SER A 280 16.60 7.95 14.20
CA SER A 280 16.58 8.37 15.61
C SER A 280 17.83 7.88 16.36
N ALA A 281 18.19 6.60 16.21
CA ALA A 281 19.41 6.03 16.81
C ALA A 281 20.67 6.77 16.34
N PHE A 282 20.73 7.08 15.05
CA PHE A 282 21.82 7.89 14.47
C PHE A 282 21.87 9.29 15.10
N LEU A 283 20.73 9.98 15.20
CA LEU A 283 20.67 11.32 15.82
C LEU A 283 21.07 11.28 17.30
N VAL A 284 20.61 10.30 18.05
CA VAL A 284 21.00 10.07 19.44
C VAL A 284 22.50 9.89 19.57
N ASN A 285 23.10 9.07 18.68
CA ASN A 285 24.54 8.87 18.63
C ASN A 285 25.30 10.19 18.41
N VAL A 286 24.90 10.97 17.43
CA VAL A 286 25.54 12.27 17.09
C VAL A 286 25.42 13.25 18.25
N VAL A 287 24.22 13.38 18.85
CA VAL A 287 23.96 14.29 19.96
C VAL A 287 24.77 13.87 21.19
N LEU A 288 24.76 12.60 21.52
CA LEU A 288 25.42 12.10 22.73
C LEU A 288 26.96 12.11 22.59
N SER A 289 27.51 11.70 21.46
CA SER A 289 28.95 11.76 21.20
C SER A 289 29.49 13.17 21.32
N ARG A 290 28.71 14.16 20.88
CA ARG A 290 29.03 15.56 21.05
C ARG A 290 28.96 16.01 22.51
N LEU A 291 27.88 15.66 23.22
CA LEU A 291 27.71 16.01 24.63
C LEU A 291 28.90 15.50 25.46
N VAL A 292 29.27 14.25 25.24
CA VAL A 292 30.46 13.63 25.85
C VAL A 292 31.74 14.40 25.54
N SER A 293 31.92 14.81 24.28
CA SER A 293 33.11 15.61 23.88
C SER A 293 33.16 16.96 24.59
N LEU A 294 32.05 17.63 24.79
CA LEU A 294 31.97 18.94 25.45
C LEU A 294 32.11 18.84 26.96
N GLN A 295 31.61 17.75 27.57
CA GLN A 295 31.65 17.52 28.99
C GLN A 295 32.86 16.67 29.45
N ARG A 296 33.90 16.47 28.61
CA ARG A 296 35.10 15.70 28.96
C ARG A 296 35.71 16.12 30.30
N PRO A 297 35.92 17.42 30.60
CA PRO A 297 36.48 17.83 31.88
C PRO A 297 35.59 17.51 33.06
N GLU A 298 34.26 17.70 32.90
CA GLU A 298 33.27 17.38 33.94
C GLU A 298 33.24 15.87 34.24
N ILE A 299 33.29 15.05 33.20
CA ILE A 299 33.36 13.58 33.32
C ILE A 299 34.64 13.16 34.03
N ALA A 300 35.79 13.78 33.72
CA ALA A 300 37.05 13.51 34.37
C ALA A 300 37.00 13.88 35.87
N THR A 301 36.39 15.02 36.18
CA THR A 301 36.17 15.45 37.59
C THR A 301 35.28 14.48 38.37
N LEU A 302 34.16 14.03 37.74
CA LEU A 302 33.29 13.03 38.36
C LEU A 302 34.05 11.72 38.66
N LYS A 303 34.85 11.22 37.71
CA LYS A 303 35.71 10.04 37.92
C LYS A 303 36.77 10.25 39.01
N ALA A 304 37.38 11.43 39.08
CA ALA A 304 38.34 11.79 40.12
C ALA A 304 37.72 11.87 41.52
N VAL A 305 36.45 12.24 41.63
CA VAL A 305 35.66 12.27 42.88
C VAL A 305 35.10 10.89 43.25
N GLY A 306 35.34 9.86 42.43
CA GLY A 306 35.04 8.46 42.75
C GLY A 306 33.78 7.89 42.13
N TYR A 307 33.11 8.60 41.19
CA TYR A 307 32.02 8.01 40.44
C TYR A 307 32.53 6.92 39.47
N THR A 308 31.86 5.77 39.47
CA THR A 308 32.21 4.63 38.64
C THR A 308 31.80 4.84 37.19
N ASP A 309 32.46 4.13 36.28
CA ASP A 309 32.14 4.13 34.84
C ASP A 309 30.69 3.71 34.57
N ARG A 310 30.14 2.81 35.41
CA ARG A 310 28.74 2.37 35.32
C ARG A 310 27.78 3.50 35.67
N GLU A 311 28.03 4.26 36.75
CA GLU A 311 27.16 5.37 37.18
C GLU A 311 27.13 6.49 36.14
N ILE A 312 28.30 6.81 35.57
CA ILE A 312 28.39 7.82 34.50
C ILE A 312 27.71 7.33 33.22
N GLY A 313 27.95 6.08 32.82
CA GLY A 313 27.29 5.48 31.70
C GLY A 313 25.77 5.42 31.85
N LEU A 314 25.29 5.05 33.04
CA LEU A 314 23.87 5.02 33.35
C LEU A 314 23.24 6.42 33.32
N HIS A 315 23.96 7.45 33.78
CA HIS A 315 23.50 8.85 33.68
C HIS A 315 23.23 9.27 32.25
N PHE A 316 24.13 8.97 31.28
CA PHE A 316 23.91 9.29 29.88
C PHE A 316 22.81 8.43 29.24
N LEU A 317 22.68 7.17 29.61
CA LEU A 317 21.58 6.32 29.18
C LEU A 317 20.24 6.84 29.72
N THR A 318 20.18 7.28 30.97
CA THR A 318 18.98 7.89 31.55
C THR A 318 18.60 9.18 30.81
N LEU A 319 19.60 10.01 30.47
CA LEU A 319 19.36 11.22 29.66
C LEU A 319 18.70 10.90 28.31
N VAL A 320 19.24 9.90 27.60
CA VAL A 320 18.67 9.45 26.31
C VAL A 320 17.27 8.85 26.50
N SER A 321 17.08 8.06 27.57
CA SER A 321 15.77 7.48 27.86
C SER A 321 14.70 8.55 28.08
N VAL A 322 15.02 9.68 28.67
CA VAL A 322 14.10 10.82 28.82
C VAL A 322 13.70 11.38 27.44
N PHE A 323 14.65 11.53 26.51
CA PHE A 323 14.36 12.01 25.15
C PHE A 323 13.40 11.05 24.45
N VAL A 324 13.66 9.75 24.55
CA VAL A 324 12.86 8.71 23.92
C VAL A 324 11.47 8.60 24.54
N LEU A 325 11.37 8.66 25.87
CA LEU A 325 10.09 8.62 26.58
C LEU A 325 9.20 9.82 26.23
N LEU A 326 9.78 11.02 26.14
CA LEU A 326 9.05 12.20 25.66
C LEU A 326 8.56 12.00 24.21
N GLY A 327 9.42 11.48 23.34
CA GLY A 327 9.05 11.11 21.98
C GLY A 327 7.99 10.02 21.92
N ALA A 328 8.08 9.02 22.83
CA ALA A 328 7.11 7.94 22.91
C ALA A 328 5.71 8.44 23.33
N ILE A 329 5.63 9.31 24.31
CA ILE A 329 4.36 9.90 24.77
C ILE A 329 3.71 10.70 23.62
N LEU A 330 4.48 11.57 22.97
CA LEU A 330 4.00 12.35 21.83
C LEU A 330 3.62 11.46 20.65
N GLY A 331 4.47 10.46 20.34
CA GLY A 331 4.24 9.51 19.25
C GLY A 331 3.04 8.61 19.49
N LEU A 332 2.82 8.18 20.73
CA LEU A 332 1.63 7.41 21.08
C LEU A 332 0.35 8.24 20.88
N GLY A 333 0.33 9.48 21.39
CA GLY A 333 -0.81 10.37 21.19
C GLY A 333 -1.12 10.63 19.72
N LEU A 334 -0.09 10.99 18.94
CA LEU A 334 -0.21 11.20 17.49
C LEU A 334 -0.59 9.91 16.75
N GLY A 335 0.00 8.76 17.12
CA GLY A 335 -0.29 7.46 16.53
C GLY A 335 -1.72 7.00 16.76
N VAL A 336 -2.29 7.28 17.95
CA VAL A 336 -3.72 7.00 18.22
C VAL A 336 -4.63 7.87 17.35
N VAL A 337 -4.32 9.16 17.19
CA VAL A 337 -5.10 10.06 16.34
C VAL A 337 -5.03 9.61 14.88
N LEU A 338 -3.83 9.34 14.36
CA LEU A 338 -3.63 8.87 12.98
C LEU A 338 -4.23 7.48 12.76
N GLY A 339 -4.10 6.57 13.72
CA GLY A 339 -4.69 5.24 13.64
C GLY A 339 -6.22 5.29 13.61
N ARG A 340 -6.85 6.16 14.40
CA ARG A 340 -8.30 6.39 14.31
C ARG A 340 -8.71 6.95 12.96
N ALA A 341 -7.98 7.92 12.43
CA ALA A 341 -8.26 8.52 11.12
C ALA A 341 -8.11 7.46 10.01
N LEU A 342 -7.03 6.68 10.04
CA LEU A 342 -6.78 5.62 9.07
C LEU A 342 -7.85 4.51 9.17
N THR A 343 -8.21 4.10 10.39
CA THR A 343 -9.29 3.12 10.62
C THR A 343 -10.63 3.64 10.10
N GLY A 344 -10.91 4.94 10.23
CA GLY A 344 -12.10 5.58 9.66
C GLY A 344 -12.16 5.44 8.13
N LEU A 345 -11.02 5.68 7.43
CA LEU A 345 -10.95 5.47 5.97
C LEU A 345 -11.26 4.02 5.57
N TYR A 346 -10.77 3.05 6.35
CA TYR A 346 -11.07 1.63 6.10
C TYR A 346 -12.52 1.27 6.36
N THR A 347 -13.22 2.01 7.24
CA THR A 347 -14.67 1.80 7.48
C THR A 347 -15.49 2.21 6.26
N ASP A 348 -15.03 3.22 5.51
CA ASP A 348 -15.71 3.69 4.30
C ASP A 348 -15.48 2.74 3.11
N VAL A 349 -14.35 2.03 3.08
CA VAL A 349 -13.98 1.09 2.01
C VAL A 349 -14.50 -0.32 2.29
N PHE A 350 -14.37 -0.80 3.53
CA PHE A 350 -14.78 -2.13 3.96
C PHE A 350 -16.04 -2.06 4.81
N HIS A 351 -17.11 -2.65 4.32
CA HIS A 351 -18.44 -2.56 4.92
C HIS A 351 -18.63 -3.56 6.06
N PHE A 352 -17.78 -3.48 7.09
CA PHE A 352 -17.99 -4.24 8.32
C PHE A 352 -19.10 -3.60 9.15
N PRO A 353 -20.12 -4.37 9.60
CA PRO A 353 -21.24 -3.83 10.40
C PRO A 353 -20.79 -3.23 11.73
N VAL A 354 -19.72 -3.75 12.30
CA VAL A 354 -19.12 -3.25 13.54
C VAL A 354 -17.62 -3.11 13.33
N PHE A 355 -17.15 -1.90 13.25
CA PHE A 355 -15.73 -1.58 13.17
C PHE A 355 -15.32 -0.83 14.44
N SER A 356 -14.49 -1.43 15.28
CA SER A 356 -14.05 -0.83 16.53
C SER A 356 -12.54 -0.58 16.52
N TYR A 357 -12.15 0.70 16.60
CA TYR A 357 -10.74 1.05 16.77
C TYR A 357 -10.25 0.59 18.15
N ARG A 358 -9.15 -0.16 18.16
CA ARG A 358 -8.51 -0.67 19.36
C ARG A 358 -7.00 -0.45 19.31
N VAL A 359 -6.44 -0.06 20.45
CA VAL A 359 -4.98 -0.01 20.64
C VAL A 359 -4.62 -1.08 21.65
N SER A 360 -3.84 -2.06 21.23
CA SER A 360 -3.36 -3.11 22.10
C SER A 360 -2.29 -2.57 23.07
N LEU A 361 -2.35 -2.98 24.33
CA LEU A 361 -1.28 -2.69 25.29
C LEU A 361 0.06 -3.25 24.78
N VAL A 362 0.04 -4.39 24.10
CA VAL A 362 1.23 -4.99 23.50
C VAL A 362 1.84 -4.05 22.45
N THR A 363 1.03 -3.45 21.58
CA THR A 363 1.49 -2.46 20.58
C THR A 363 2.19 -1.29 21.26
N VAL A 364 1.64 -0.73 22.34
CA VAL A 364 2.27 0.36 23.09
C VAL A 364 3.59 -0.07 23.72
N LEU A 365 3.62 -1.22 24.38
CA LEU A 365 4.83 -1.73 25.05
C LEU A 365 5.93 -2.08 24.05
N VAL A 366 5.60 -2.76 22.96
CA VAL A 366 6.57 -3.12 21.90
C VAL A 366 7.12 -1.86 21.22
N GLY A 367 6.28 -0.91 20.83
CA GLY A 367 6.73 0.33 20.21
C GLY A 367 7.67 1.13 21.11
N THR A 368 7.35 1.23 22.40
CA THR A 368 8.19 1.90 23.40
C THR A 368 9.50 1.13 23.63
N ALA A 369 9.44 -0.18 23.79
CA ALA A 369 10.63 -1.02 24.02
C ALA A 369 11.61 -0.99 22.84
N VAL A 370 11.10 -1.12 21.60
CA VAL A 370 11.92 -1.05 20.38
C VAL A 370 12.57 0.34 20.25
N SER A 371 11.84 1.41 20.59
CA SER A 371 12.38 2.76 20.55
C SER A 371 13.49 2.98 21.59
N LEU A 372 13.30 2.48 22.82
CA LEU A 372 14.33 2.52 23.85
C LEU A 372 15.57 1.70 23.46
N LEU A 373 15.37 0.52 22.87
CA LEU A 373 16.45 -0.33 22.40
C LEU A 373 17.23 0.35 21.26
N SER A 374 16.53 0.91 20.28
CA SER A 374 17.14 1.66 19.17
C SER A 374 17.99 2.82 19.68
N ALA A 375 17.47 3.59 20.63
CA ALA A 375 18.19 4.69 21.24
C ALA A 375 19.39 4.23 22.09
N ALA A 376 19.24 3.12 22.80
CA ALA A 376 20.35 2.52 23.56
C ALA A 376 21.48 2.05 22.63
N VAL A 377 21.15 1.45 21.49
CA VAL A 377 22.13 1.09 20.43
C VAL A 377 22.82 2.34 19.91
N GLY A 378 22.06 3.40 19.59
CA GLY A 378 22.62 4.70 19.15
C GLY A 378 23.54 5.30 20.20
N ALA A 379 23.19 5.21 21.48
CA ALA A 379 23.99 5.73 22.59
C ALA A 379 25.24 4.89 22.90
N ALA A 380 25.26 3.61 22.54
CA ALA A 380 26.29 2.65 22.98
C ALA A 380 27.71 3.06 22.61
N ALA A 381 27.92 3.60 21.41
CA ALA A 381 29.23 4.06 20.93
C ALA A 381 29.75 5.26 21.74
N ALA A 382 28.86 6.22 22.03
CA ALA A 382 29.17 7.41 22.82
C ALA A 382 29.47 7.04 24.29
N VAL A 383 28.65 6.17 24.89
CA VAL A 383 28.85 5.69 26.27
C VAL A 383 30.17 4.91 26.40
N ARG A 384 30.50 4.04 25.42
CA ARG A 384 31.81 3.36 25.40
C ARG A 384 32.97 4.36 25.36
N GLY A 385 32.81 5.47 24.63
CA GLY A 385 33.79 6.55 24.60
C GLY A 385 34.02 7.20 25.96
N VAL A 386 32.97 7.37 26.78
CA VAL A 386 33.03 7.89 28.15
C VAL A 386 33.76 6.90 29.09
N VAL A 387 33.38 5.64 29.01
CA VAL A 387 33.92 4.58 29.88
C VAL A 387 35.43 4.42 29.72
N ARG A 388 35.94 4.51 28.49
CA ARG A 388 37.35 4.39 28.12
C ARG A 388 38.21 5.62 28.42
N LEU A 389 37.64 6.76 28.82
CA LEU A 389 38.38 8.00 29.12
C LEU A 389 39.12 7.88 30.44
N ALA A 390 40.46 7.88 30.40
CA ALA A 390 41.27 8.00 31.60
C ALA A 390 41.18 9.41 32.19
N PRO A 391 40.97 9.59 33.54
CA PRO A 391 40.80 10.92 34.14
C PRO A 391 41.92 11.88 33.82
N ALA A 392 43.17 11.40 33.90
CA ALA A 392 44.38 12.21 33.64
C ALA A 392 44.51 12.70 32.20
N GLU A 393 44.03 11.89 31.23
CA GLU A 393 44.05 12.27 29.78
C GLU A 393 42.90 13.22 29.45
N ALA A 394 41.77 13.09 30.12
CA ALA A 394 40.60 13.91 29.85
C ALA A 394 40.75 15.33 30.42
N MET A 395 41.59 15.55 31.43
CA MET A 395 41.94 16.88 31.99
C MET A 395 42.94 17.63 31.14
N ARG A 396 43.71 16.97 30.30
CA ARG A 396 44.68 17.66 29.41
C ARG A 396 43.98 18.35 28.26
N PRO A 397 44.39 19.56 27.86
CA PRO A 397 43.89 20.16 26.63
C PRO A 397 44.18 19.24 25.46
N PRO A 398 43.25 19.13 24.46
CA PRO A 398 43.50 18.34 23.27
C PRO A 398 44.80 18.80 22.58
N ALA A 399 45.66 17.83 22.23
CA ALA A 399 46.90 18.12 21.52
C ALA A 399 46.63 18.97 20.27
N PRO A 400 47.52 19.93 19.92
CA PRO A 400 47.40 20.72 18.71
C PRO A 400 47.27 19.79 17.52
N ALA A 401 46.36 20.10 16.59
CA ALA A 401 46.18 19.33 15.37
C ALA A 401 47.50 19.26 14.57
N VAL A 402 47.97 18.02 14.31
CA VAL A 402 49.17 17.84 13.46
C VAL A 402 48.79 18.24 12.04
N TYR A 403 49.57 19.18 11.48
CA TYR A 403 49.39 19.59 10.08
C TYR A 403 49.77 18.45 9.15
N ARG A 404 48.78 17.90 8.42
CA ARG A 404 49.01 16.97 7.32
C ARG A 404 48.54 17.62 6.02
N PRO A 405 49.33 17.58 4.93
CA PRO A 405 48.87 18.07 3.64
C PRO A 405 47.64 17.30 3.18
N LEU A 406 46.63 18.01 2.80
CA LEU A 406 45.31 17.46 2.44
C LEU A 406 45.30 17.00 0.98
N LEU A 407 44.37 16.10 0.65
CA LEU A 407 44.15 15.61 -0.71
C LEU A 407 43.81 16.76 -1.67
N SER A 408 43.02 17.73 -1.21
CA SER A 408 42.67 18.94 -1.97
C SER A 408 43.88 19.85 -2.27
N GLU A 409 44.83 19.90 -1.36
CA GLU A 409 46.09 20.64 -1.55
C GLU A 409 46.96 19.90 -2.56
N ARG A 410 47.06 18.56 -2.51
CA ARG A 410 47.79 17.74 -3.46
C ARG A 410 47.24 17.79 -4.89
N LEU A 411 45.92 17.92 -5.03
CA LEU A 411 45.20 18.03 -6.32
C LEU A 411 45.16 19.47 -6.87
N GLY A 412 45.76 20.45 -6.18
CA GLY A 412 45.77 21.82 -6.62
C GLY A 412 44.44 22.58 -6.59
N LEU A 413 43.38 21.95 -6.04
CA LEU A 413 42.03 22.55 -5.95
C LEU A 413 41.99 23.83 -5.10
N HIS A 414 42.97 23.99 -4.20
CA HIS A 414 43.07 25.18 -3.37
C HIS A 414 43.29 26.51 -4.18
N ARG A 415 43.73 26.41 -5.44
CA ARG A 415 43.93 27.59 -6.30
C ARG A 415 42.62 28.12 -6.89
N LEU A 416 41.61 27.27 -7.02
CA LEU A 416 40.33 27.60 -7.64
C LEU A 416 39.27 28.06 -6.63
N ILE A 417 39.51 27.88 -5.33
CA ILE A 417 38.50 28.05 -4.26
C ILE A 417 38.87 29.29 -3.42
N SER A 418 37.82 30.05 -3.01
CA SER A 418 37.95 31.20 -2.10
C SER A 418 38.56 30.80 -0.75
N GLN A 419 39.07 31.75 0.02
CA GLN A 419 39.66 31.51 1.33
C GLN A 419 38.67 30.83 2.30
N ALA A 420 37.41 31.24 2.30
CA ALA A 420 36.35 30.59 3.05
C ALA A 420 36.11 29.15 2.57
N GLY A 421 36.11 28.91 1.26
CA GLY A 421 35.93 27.55 0.70
C GLY A 421 37.08 26.61 1.06
N ARG A 422 38.33 27.12 1.13
CA ARG A 422 39.48 26.32 1.62
C ARG A 422 39.33 25.91 3.09
N MET A 423 38.82 26.80 3.93
CA MET A 423 38.54 26.46 5.34
C MET A 423 37.52 25.36 5.49
N ILE A 424 36.48 25.38 4.64
CA ILE A 424 35.42 24.37 4.66
C ILE A 424 35.92 23.00 4.18
N LEU A 425 36.63 23.01 3.03
CA LEU A 425 37.19 21.79 2.44
C LEU A 425 38.18 21.12 3.42
N ARG A 426 39.00 21.93 4.06
CA ARG A 426 39.95 21.49 5.07
C ARG A 426 39.27 20.84 6.29
N GLU A 427 38.14 21.38 6.76
CA GLU A 427 37.39 20.80 7.87
C GLU A 427 36.75 19.45 7.49
N ILE A 428 36.21 19.37 6.28
CA ILE A 428 35.64 18.12 5.76
C ILE A 428 36.71 17.02 5.68
N GLU A 429 37.90 17.36 5.18
CA GLU A 429 39.01 16.42 5.06
C GLU A 429 39.66 16.06 6.41
N HIS A 430 39.68 16.96 7.37
CA HIS A 430 40.19 16.66 8.73
C HIS A 430 39.28 15.77 9.56
N ARG A 431 37.98 15.83 9.31
CA ARG A 431 36.95 15.03 10.04
C ARG A 431 36.03 14.30 9.08
N PRO A 432 36.58 13.41 8.21
CA PRO A 432 35.80 12.80 7.12
C PRO A 432 34.62 11.97 7.61
N LEU A 433 34.81 11.21 8.68
CA LEU A 433 33.75 10.36 9.24
C LEU A 433 32.53 11.19 9.69
N ARG A 434 32.75 12.37 10.25
CA ARG A 434 31.67 13.26 10.70
C ARG A 434 30.94 13.85 9.49
N ALA A 435 31.68 14.32 8.50
CA ALA A 435 31.11 14.87 7.28
C ALA A 435 30.27 13.81 6.53
N VAL A 436 30.81 12.61 6.39
CA VAL A 436 30.10 11.47 5.79
C VAL A 436 28.82 11.12 6.58
N LEU A 437 28.91 10.97 7.90
CA LEU A 437 27.75 10.64 8.73
C LEU A 437 26.66 11.72 8.66
N SER A 438 27.05 13.01 8.64
CA SER A 438 26.10 14.12 8.49
C SER A 438 25.42 14.08 7.10
N SER A 439 26.21 13.87 6.04
CA SER A 439 25.69 13.77 4.67
C SER A 439 24.80 12.53 4.49
N VAL A 440 25.15 11.39 5.07
CA VAL A 440 24.32 10.18 5.07
C VAL A 440 22.98 10.44 5.78
N GLY A 441 22.98 11.15 6.92
CA GLY A 441 21.75 11.50 7.63
C GLY A 441 20.80 12.36 6.79
N ILE A 442 21.35 13.36 6.08
CA ILE A 442 20.57 14.21 5.16
C ILE A 442 20.12 13.39 3.95
N ALA A 443 20.97 12.57 3.37
CA ALA A 443 20.65 11.68 2.26
C ALA A 443 19.55 10.68 2.61
N ALA A 444 19.61 10.09 3.81
CA ALA A 444 18.56 9.19 4.31
C ALA A 444 17.22 9.90 4.45
N SER A 445 17.18 11.14 4.96
CA SER A 445 15.94 11.91 5.04
C SER A 445 15.35 12.20 3.65
N MET A 446 16.18 12.47 2.65
CA MET A 446 15.76 12.61 1.27
C MET A 446 15.17 11.28 0.70
N ALA A 447 15.84 10.16 0.97
CA ALA A 447 15.37 8.86 0.53
C ALA A 447 13.99 8.50 1.13
N ILE A 448 13.75 8.84 2.39
CA ILE A 448 12.45 8.66 3.05
C ILE A 448 11.36 9.51 2.37
N LEU A 449 11.68 10.75 1.98
CA LEU A 449 10.75 11.61 1.22
C LEU A 449 10.36 10.98 -0.12
N VAL A 450 11.31 10.38 -0.82
CA VAL A 450 11.04 9.66 -2.09
C VAL A 450 10.15 8.45 -1.86
N VAL A 451 10.45 7.63 -0.86
CA VAL A 451 9.67 6.42 -0.54
C VAL A 451 8.27 6.77 -0.05
N GLY A 452 8.11 7.85 0.73
CA GLY A 452 6.81 8.31 1.21
C GLY A 452 5.82 8.67 0.09
N ARG A 453 6.31 8.93 -1.12
CA ARG A 453 5.48 9.27 -2.30
C ARG A 453 5.41 8.16 -3.36
N ILE A 454 5.84 6.94 -3.03
CA ILE A 454 5.84 5.82 -3.99
C ILE A 454 4.43 5.49 -4.51
N SER A 455 3.43 5.61 -3.64
CA SER A 455 2.03 5.33 -3.99
C SER A 455 1.45 6.35 -4.96
N GLU A 456 1.91 7.60 -4.92
CA GLU A 456 1.46 8.67 -5.83
C GLU A 456 1.88 8.38 -7.28
N ASP A 457 3.15 8.05 -7.49
CA ASP A 457 3.65 7.68 -8.83
C ASP A 457 3.01 6.37 -9.33
N ALA A 458 2.77 5.40 -8.42
CA ALA A 458 2.11 4.16 -8.81
C ALA A 458 0.69 4.42 -9.36
N ILE A 459 -0.04 5.38 -8.78
CA ILE A 459 -1.34 5.81 -9.31
C ILE A 459 -1.19 6.46 -10.69
N GLU A 460 -0.24 7.38 -10.84
CA GLU A 460 0.00 8.07 -12.12
C GLU A 460 0.46 7.09 -13.20
N ASP A 461 1.34 6.14 -12.87
CA ASP A 461 1.80 5.09 -13.79
C ASP A 461 0.63 4.20 -14.25
N VAL A 462 -0.24 3.78 -13.33
CA VAL A 462 -1.45 3.02 -13.69
C VAL A 462 -2.35 3.84 -14.61
N LEU A 463 -2.57 5.11 -14.30
CA LEU A 463 -3.43 5.98 -15.11
C LEU A 463 -2.85 6.21 -16.51
N ASP A 464 -1.55 6.46 -16.64
CA ASP A 464 -0.91 6.71 -17.93
C ASP A 464 -0.74 5.40 -18.75
N VAL A 465 -0.11 4.38 -18.17
CA VAL A 465 0.24 3.15 -18.90
C VAL A 465 -1.00 2.32 -19.18
N GLN A 466 -1.84 2.07 -18.15
CA GLN A 466 -2.99 1.18 -18.31
C GLN A 466 -4.16 1.86 -19.04
N PHE A 467 -4.58 3.05 -18.57
CA PHE A 467 -5.80 3.69 -19.08
C PHE A 467 -5.59 4.61 -20.28
N GLN A 468 -4.35 5.01 -20.62
CA GLN A 468 -4.11 5.86 -21.77
C GLN A 468 -3.37 5.15 -22.89
N ARG A 469 -2.38 4.28 -22.56
CA ARG A 469 -1.55 3.62 -23.58
C ARG A 469 -2.02 2.22 -23.94
N ALA A 470 -2.40 1.40 -22.93
CA ALA A 470 -2.88 0.05 -23.14
C ALA A 470 -4.36 0.03 -23.57
N TRP A 471 -5.24 0.73 -22.84
CA TRP A 471 -6.68 0.79 -23.08
C TRP A 471 -7.03 2.06 -23.84
N ARG A 472 -7.35 1.91 -25.10
CA ARG A 472 -7.62 3.01 -26.04
C ARG A 472 -9.07 3.04 -26.51
N GLU A 473 -9.87 2.06 -26.09
CA GLU A 473 -11.32 2.04 -26.26
C GLU A 473 -12.00 3.11 -25.42
N ASP A 474 -13.17 3.56 -25.88
CA ASP A 474 -14.05 4.45 -25.13
C ASP A 474 -15.05 3.67 -24.29
N LEU A 475 -15.54 2.53 -24.81
CA LEU A 475 -16.45 1.62 -24.15
C LEU A 475 -15.94 0.18 -24.26
N SER A 476 -16.07 -0.58 -23.17
CA SER A 476 -15.89 -2.03 -23.11
C SER A 476 -17.23 -2.68 -22.79
N VAL A 477 -17.69 -3.58 -23.64
CA VAL A 477 -18.99 -4.24 -23.56
C VAL A 477 -18.78 -5.70 -23.22
N GLY A 478 -19.14 -6.12 -22.00
CA GLY A 478 -19.16 -7.53 -21.59
C GLY A 478 -20.47 -8.20 -22.08
N LEU A 479 -20.35 -9.40 -22.61
CA LEU A 479 -21.49 -10.20 -23.04
C LEU A 479 -21.86 -11.25 -21.97
N HIS A 480 -23.14 -11.61 -21.87
CA HIS A 480 -23.59 -12.65 -20.93
C HIS A 480 -22.97 -14.02 -21.25
N ASP A 481 -22.92 -14.35 -22.53
CA ASP A 481 -22.40 -15.61 -23.04
C ASP A 481 -21.31 -15.37 -24.09
N VAL A 482 -20.45 -16.38 -24.25
CA VAL A 482 -19.51 -16.42 -25.36
C VAL A 482 -20.29 -16.41 -26.67
N SER A 483 -20.04 -15.41 -27.49
CA SER A 483 -20.80 -15.12 -28.69
C SER A 483 -19.93 -15.16 -29.96
N PRO A 484 -20.47 -15.59 -31.11
CA PRO A 484 -19.74 -15.56 -32.37
C PRO A 484 -19.34 -14.13 -32.81
N ASP A 485 -18.30 -13.99 -33.63
CA ASP A 485 -17.79 -12.70 -34.14
C ASP A 485 -18.84 -11.83 -34.86
N ARG A 486 -19.99 -12.39 -35.24
CA ARG A 486 -21.11 -11.61 -35.80
C ARG A 486 -21.58 -10.50 -34.85
N VAL A 487 -21.44 -10.68 -33.53
CA VAL A 487 -21.80 -9.66 -32.54
C VAL A 487 -20.90 -8.43 -32.68
N VAL A 488 -19.61 -8.62 -32.87
CA VAL A 488 -18.65 -7.52 -33.09
C VAL A 488 -19.04 -6.73 -34.34
N ARG A 489 -19.38 -7.43 -35.47
CA ARG A 489 -19.83 -6.78 -36.70
C ARG A 489 -21.16 -6.05 -36.52
N HIS A 490 -22.09 -6.61 -35.74
CA HIS A 490 -23.37 -5.97 -35.45
C HIS A 490 -23.15 -4.69 -34.63
N LEU A 491 -22.33 -4.73 -33.58
CA LEU A 491 -22.03 -3.57 -32.78
C LEU A 491 -21.25 -2.50 -33.54
N ALA A 492 -20.43 -2.89 -34.52
CA ALA A 492 -19.73 -1.96 -35.42
C ALA A 492 -20.68 -1.17 -36.34
N THR A 493 -21.90 -1.66 -36.62
CA THR A 493 -22.88 -0.96 -37.43
C THR A 493 -23.74 0.05 -36.68
N LEU A 494 -23.59 0.13 -35.34
CA LEU A 494 -24.34 1.07 -34.54
C LEU A 494 -23.95 2.52 -34.89
N PRO A 495 -24.92 3.43 -35.11
CA PRO A 495 -24.60 4.84 -35.36
C PRO A 495 -23.81 5.45 -34.20
N GLY A 496 -22.66 6.04 -34.54
CA GLY A 496 -21.70 6.61 -33.57
C GLY A 496 -20.57 5.66 -33.17
N VAL A 497 -20.56 4.40 -33.61
CA VAL A 497 -19.41 3.48 -33.40
C VAL A 497 -18.43 3.69 -34.56
N ILE A 498 -17.21 4.07 -34.24
CA ILE A 498 -16.12 4.27 -35.20
C ILE A 498 -15.40 2.95 -35.50
N ARG A 499 -15.18 2.14 -34.44
CA ARG A 499 -14.46 0.87 -34.51
C ARG A 499 -14.94 -0.07 -33.41
N ALA A 500 -15.02 -1.35 -33.73
CA ALA A 500 -15.34 -2.42 -32.78
C ALA A 500 -14.30 -3.53 -32.89
N GLU A 501 -13.80 -4.03 -31.77
CA GLU A 501 -12.86 -5.15 -31.71
C GLU A 501 -13.34 -6.16 -30.65
N GLY A 502 -13.31 -7.44 -30.98
CA GLY A 502 -13.69 -8.50 -30.04
C GLY A 502 -12.48 -9.13 -29.41
N ILE A 503 -12.51 -9.26 -28.09
CA ILE A 503 -11.54 -10.03 -27.31
C ILE A 503 -12.23 -11.22 -26.65
N ARG A 504 -11.45 -12.28 -26.41
CA ARG A 504 -11.91 -13.44 -25.64
C ARG A 504 -11.12 -13.49 -24.35
N THR A 505 -11.82 -13.39 -23.22
CA THR A 505 -11.24 -13.53 -21.91
C THR A 505 -11.74 -14.81 -21.26
N LEU A 506 -10.88 -15.54 -20.58
CA LEU A 506 -11.26 -16.72 -19.81
C LEU A 506 -10.37 -16.91 -18.59
N ALA A 507 -10.88 -17.64 -17.60
CA ALA A 507 -10.11 -18.06 -16.46
C ALA A 507 -9.39 -19.39 -16.76
N ALA A 508 -8.12 -19.45 -16.39
CA ALA A 508 -7.33 -20.68 -16.49
C ALA A 508 -6.46 -20.86 -15.27
N ARG A 509 -5.97 -22.07 -15.06
CA ARG A 509 -4.92 -22.36 -14.08
C ARG A 509 -3.62 -22.61 -14.83
N ALA A 510 -2.63 -21.77 -14.58
CA ALA A 510 -1.28 -21.95 -15.07
C ALA A 510 -0.47 -22.80 -14.08
N GLU A 511 0.16 -23.86 -14.56
CA GLU A 511 0.90 -24.81 -13.73
C GLU A 511 2.32 -25.02 -14.30
N LEU A 512 3.30 -25.03 -13.40
CA LEU A 512 4.69 -25.43 -13.71
C LEU A 512 5.22 -26.28 -12.56
N GLY A 513 5.38 -27.58 -12.81
CA GLY A 513 5.77 -28.54 -11.78
C GLY A 513 4.72 -28.60 -10.66
N VAL A 514 5.14 -28.29 -9.44
CA VAL A 514 4.26 -28.29 -8.24
C VAL A 514 3.59 -26.93 -7.98
N ARG A 515 3.96 -25.89 -8.73
CA ARG A 515 3.43 -24.54 -8.55
C ARG A 515 2.25 -24.33 -9.50
N SER A 516 1.20 -23.75 -8.99
CA SER A 516 0.02 -23.40 -9.79
C SER A 516 -0.58 -22.07 -9.33
N ARG A 517 -1.15 -21.31 -10.29
CA ARG A 517 -1.90 -20.08 -10.04
C ARG A 517 -3.06 -19.96 -11.00
N ASP A 518 -4.16 -19.43 -10.48
CA ASP A 518 -5.28 -19.05 -11.33
C ASP A 518 -4.93 -17.72 -12.01
N VAL A 519 -5.19 -17.65 -13.31
CA VAL A 519 -4.80 -16.56 -14.20
C VAL A 519 -5.94 -16.15 -15.11
N ALA A 520 -5.98 -14.87 -15.48
CA ALA A 520 -6.82 -14.42 -16.57
C ALA A 520 -6.07 -14.60 -17.90
N VAL A 521 -6.70 -15.27 -18.84
CA VAL A 521 -6.21 -15.40 -20.23
C VAL A 521 -6.92 -14.37 -21.08
N LEU A 522 -6.13 -13.53 -21.73
CA LEU A 522 -6.60 -12.43 -22.57
C LEU A 522 -6.17 -12.69 -24.00
N ALA A 523 -7.14 -12.97 -24.85
CA ALA A 523 -6.91 -13.27 -26.28
C ALA A 523 -7.35 -12.10 -27.17
N TYR A 524 -6.38 -11.50 -27.84
CA TYR A 524 -6.56 -10.32 -28.68
C TYR A 524 -6.68 -10.64 -30.16
N PRO A 525 -7.45 -9.86 -30.94
CA PRO A 525 -7.51 -10.00 -32.39
C PRO A 525 -6.15 -9.66 -33.02
N ASN A 526 -5.91 -10.23 -34.20
CA ASN A 526 -4.74 -9.86 -35.02
C ASN A 526 -4.84 -8.39 -35.43
N GLY A 527 -3.79 -7.62 -35.15
CA GLY A 527 -3.75 -6.19 -35.48
C GLY A 527 -4.73 -5.32 -34.67
N GLY A 528 -5.14 -5.77 -33.46
CA GLY A 528 -5.98 -4.98 -32.58
C GLY A 528 -5.32 -3.66 -32.17
N GLU A 529 -6.11 -2.58 -32.14
CA GLU A 529 -5.66 -1.23 -31.85
C GLU A 529 -6.32 -0.63 -30.62
N LEU A 530 -7.50 -1.15 -30.23
CA LEU A 530 -8.27 -0.61 -29.12
C LEU A 530 -7.71 -1.04 -27.76
N GLN A 531 -7.22 -2.27 -27.67
CA GLN A 531 -6.43 -2.71 -26.51
C GLN A 531 -5.12 -3.33 -26.96
N ARG A 532 -4.03 -2.98 -26.29
CA ARG A 532 -2.69 -3.45 -26.65
C ARG A 532 -1.98 -3.94 -25.39
N VAL A 533 -1.19 -4.99 -25.57
CA VAL A 533 -0.21 -5.39 -24.55
C VAL A 533 0.95 -4.41 -24.64
N VAL A 534 1.30 -3.77 -23.55
CA VAL A 534 2.36 -2.77 -23.46
C VAL A 534 3.41 -3.17 -22.44
N ASP A 535 4.64 -2.73 -22.67
CA ASP A 535 5.68 -2.84 -21.65
C ASP A 535 5.49 -1.77 -20.54
N ARG A 536 6.36 -1.79 -19.53
CA ARG A 536 6.31 -0.83 -18.41
C ARG A 536 6.47 0.64 -18.84
N TRP A 537 6.99 0.91 -20.04
CA TRP A 537 7.10 2.27 -20.58
C TRP A 537 5.95 2.63 -21.52
N GLY A 538 4.95 1.75 -21.66
CA GLY A 538 3.80 1.94 -22.54
C GLY A 538 4.11 1.68 -24.02
N ARG A 539 5.20 0.96 -24.36
CA ARG A 539 5.51 0.57 -25.74
C ARG A 539 4.72 -0.68 -26.09
N PRO A 540 4.06 -0.72 -27.25
CA PRO A 540 3.30 -1.88 -27.63
C PRO A 540 4.21 -3.09 -27.91
N LEU A 541 3.84 -4.22 -27.31
CA LEU A 541 4.47 -5.52 -27.53
C LEU A 541 3.68 -6.31 -28.58
N GLN A 542 4.40 -6.98 -29.47
CA GLN A 542 3.77 -7.86 -30.43
C GLN A 542 3.51 -9.23 -29.78
N LEU A 543 2.27 -9.70 -29.91
CA LEU A 543 1.91 -11.04 -29.48
C LEU A 543 2.49 -12.07 -30.46
N PRO A 544 3.05 -13.19 -29.97
CA PRO A 544 3.61 -14.25 -30.82
C PRO A 544 2.53 -14.92 -31.66
N ASP A 545 2.94 -15.43 -32.83
CA ASP A 545 2.05 -16.19 -33.75
C ASP A 545 1.64 -17.55 -33.19
N ALA A 546 2.50 -18.13 -32.36
CA ALA A 546 2.26 -19.33 -31.55
C ALA A 546 2.93 -19.13 -30.18
N GLY A 547 2.33 -19.68 -29.12
CA GLY A 547 2.82 -19.45 -27.76
C GLY A 547 2.12 -18.28 -27.06
N VAL A 548 2.64 -17.90 -25.90
CA VAL A 548 2.00 -16.90 -25.04
C VAL A 548 3.03 -15.93 -24.44
N LEU A 549 2.58 -14.72 -24.11
CA LEU A 549 3.28 -13.84 -23.19
C LEU A 549 2.63 -13.98 -21.81
N VAL A 550 3.41 -13.96 -20.76
CA VAL A 550 2.90 -14.03 -19.38
C VAL A 550 3.31 -12.79 -18.61
N SER A 551 2.51 -12.38 -17.62
CA SER A 551 2.88 -11.28 -16.73
C SER A 551 4.17 -11.62 -15.99
N ALA A 552 5.06 -10.66 -15.82
CA ALA A 552 6.32 -10.84 -15.12
C ALA A 552 6.11 -11.32 -13.67
N GLN A 553 4.99 -10.93 -13.06
CA GLN A 553 4.58 -11.40 -11.75
C GLN A 553 4.25 -12.90 -11.76
N LEU A 554 3.49 -13.36 -12.76
CA LEU A 554 3.22 -14.81 -12.95
C LEU A 554 4.52 -15.57 -13.18
N GLY A 555 5.42 -15.02 -14.00
CA GLY A 555 6.77 -15.58 -14.20
C GLY A 555 7.52 -15.76 -12.89
N THR A 556 7.52 -14.76 -12.03
CA THR A 556 8.19 -14.81 -10.71
C THR A 556 7.55 -15.85 -9.79
N VAL A 557 6.21 -15.86 -9.69
CA VAL A 557 5.47 -16.75 -8.77
C VAL A 557 5.59 -18.22 -9.18
N LEU A 558 5.50 -18.52 -10.46
CA LEU A 558 5.65 -19.88 -10.98
C LEU A 558 7.12 -20.30 -11.19
N GLY A 559 8.03 -19.32 -11.33
CA GLY A 559 9.44 -19.57 -11.69
C GLY A 559 9.62 -19.81 -13.19
N VAL A 560 8.79 -19.21 -14.03
CA VAL A 560 8.79 -19.37 -15.49
C VAL A 560 9.79 -18.43 -16.15
N GLN A 561 10.54 -18.93 -17.12
CA GLN A 561 11.43 -18.13 -17.97
C GLN A 561 10.96 -18.20 -19.46
N PRO A 562 11.31 -17.21 -20.27
CA PRO A 562 11.08 -17.28 -21.71
C PRO A 562 11.69 -18.54 -22.31
N GLY A 563 10.90 -19.29 -23.07
CA GLY A 563 11.27 -20.60 -23.62
C GLY A 563 10.65 -21.80 -22.87
N ASP A 564 10.21 -21.63 -21.64
CA ASP A 564 9.56 -22.68 -20.86
C ASP A 564 8.16 -23.01 -21.40
N HIS A 565 7.69 -24.21 -21.02
CA HIS A 565 6.32 -24.65 -21.29
C HIS A 565 5.53 -24.72 -20.00
N ILE A 566 4.41 -24.02 -19.95
CA ILE A 566 3.45 -24.11 -18.85
C ILE A 566 2.25 -24.96 -19.26
N ALA A 567 1.66 -25.66 -18.32
CA ALA A 567 0.37 -26.29 -18.48
C ALA A 567 -0.72 -25.28 -18.15
N LEU A 568 -1.57 -24.96 -19.12
CA LEU A 568 -2.69 -24.04 -18.99
C LEU A 568 -3.98 -24.85 -18.97
N LYS A 569 -4.53 -25.06 -17.76
CA LYS A 569 -5.81 -25.75 -17.57
C LYS A 569 -6.91 -24.70 -17.66
N VAL A 570 -7.70 -24.78 -18.72
CA VAL A 570 -8.88 -23.92 -18.90
C VAL A 570 -9.92 -24.23 -17.86
N LEU A 571 -10.51 -23.22 -17.22
CA LEU A 571 -11.52 -23.42 -16.15
C LEU A 571 -12.96 -23.33 -16.68
N GLU A 572 -13.14 -23.18 -17.99
CA GLU A 572 -14.43 -23.11 -18.69
C GLU A 572 -14.57 -24.30 -19.67
N GLY A 573 -15.77 -24.61 -20.05
CA GLY A 573 -16.05 -25.63 -21.07
C GLY A 573 -15.53 -27.02 -20.71
N GLU A 574 -14.82 -27.68 -21.63
CA GLU A 574 -14.29 -29.04 -21.45
C GLU A 574 -13.08 -29.14 -20.50
N ARG A 575 -12.60 -28.02 -19.94
CA ARG A 575 -11.50 -27.96 -18.97
C ARG A 575 -10.23 -28.69 -19.40
N ARG A 576 -9.94 -28.68 -20.68
CA ARG A 576 -8.73 -29.29 -21.21
C ARG A 576 -7.48 -28.55 -20.72
N THR A 577 -6.40 -29.33 -20.52
CA THR A 577 -5.10 -28.78 -20.20
C THR A 577 -4.26 -28.72 -21.48
N HIS A 578 -3.77 -27.53 -21.80
CA HIS A 578 -2.94 -27.29 -22.97
C HIS A 578 -1.52 -26.95 -22.54
N ARG A 579 -0.55 -27.50 -23.25
CA ARG A 579 0.86 -27.19 -23.04
C ARG A 579 1.23 -26.03 -23.96
N VAL A 580 1.58 -24.89 -23.41
CA VAL A 580 1.87 -23.66 -24.15
C VAL A 580 3.27 -23.15 -23.85
N ARG A 581 3.99 -22.73 -24.91
CA ARG A 581 5.31 -22.14 -24.76
C ARG A 581 5.18 -20.66 -24.33
N VAL A 582 5.99 -20.26 -23.37
CA VAL A 582 6.12 -18.88 -22.92
C VAL A 582 7.21 -18.21 -23.75
N ASP A 583 6.83 -17.29 -24.64
CA ASP A 583 7.76 -16.59 -25.51
C ASP A 583 8.35 -15.33 -24.90
N GLY A 584 7.71 -14.78 -23.86
CA GLY A 584 8.22 -13.60 -23.17
C GLY A 584 7.45 -13.24 -21.90
N LEU A 585 8.07 -12.35 -21.13
CA LEU A 585 7.47 -11.78 -19.93
C LEU A 585 7.07 -10.34 -20.17
N VAL A 586 5.84 -9.98 -19.77
CA VAL A 586 5.31 -8.63 -19.84
C VAL A 586 5.35 -8.00 -18.47
N THR A 587 6.01 -6.89 -18.35
CA THR A 587 5.97 -6.11 -17.10
C THR A 587 4.72 -5.25 -17.13
N ASP A 588 3.60 -5.85 -16.79
CA ASP A 588 2.31 -5.20 -16.61
C ASP A 588 2.10 -4.73 -15.17
N ILE A 589 1.09 -3.90 -14.98
CA ILE A 589 0.80 -3.25 -13.70
C ILE A 589 -0.21 -4.07 -12.89
N ALA A 590 -1.04 -4.89 -13.55
CA ALA A 590 -2.19 -5.53 -12.92
C ALA A 590 -2.24 -7.04 -13.13
N GLY A 591 -2.23 -7.77 -12.02
CA GLY A 591 -2.67 -9.16 -11.93
C GLY A 591 -1.77 -10.22 -12.53
N LEU A 592 -2.24 -11.47 -12.43
CA LEU A 592 -1.61 -12.64 -13.02
C LEU A 592 -2.30 -12.93 -14.35
N GLN A 593 -1.65 -12.60 -15.47
CA GLN A 593 -2.26 -12.64 -16.79
C GLN A 593 -1.42 -13.44 -17.79
N VAL A 594 -2.12 -14.04 -18.76
CA VAL A 594 -1.55 -14.71 -19.92
C VAL A 594 -2.15 -14.04 -21.17
N TYR A 595 -1.28 -13.61 -22.06
CA TYR A 595 -1.62 -12.88 -23.27
C TYR A 595 -1.32 -13.71 -24.50
N LEU A 596 -2.29 -13.85 -25.39
CA LEU A 596 -2.11 -14.56 -26.65
C LEU A 596 -2.98 -13.97 -27.77
N ARG A 597 -2.72 -14.40 -28.99
CA ARG A 597 -3.59 -14.06 -30.09
C ARG A 597 -4.84 -14.92 -30.08
N ARG A 598 -5.99 -14.33 -30.42
CA ARG A 598 -7.28 -15.03 -30.45
C ARG A 598 -7.28 -16.29 -31.31
N PRO A 599 -6.69 -16.34 -32.50
CA PRO A 599 -6.62 -17.60 -33.29
C PRO A 599 -5.87 -18.73 -32.57
N VAL A 600 -4.87 -18.41 -31.76
CA VAL A 600 -4.15 -19.41 -30.96
C VAL A 600 -5.08 -20.02 -29.91
N LEU A 601 -5.87 -19.18 -29.21
CA LEU A 601 -6.85 -19.65 -28.23
C LEU A 601 -7.96 -20.49 -28.89
N GLU A 602 -8.49 -20.02 -30.00
CA GLU A 602 -9.53 -20.72 -30.79
C GLU A 602 -9.06 -22.11 -31.24
N GLN A 603 -7.82 -22.21 -31.71
CA GLN A 603 -7.20 -23.50 -32.05
C GLN A 603 -6.99 -24.40 -30.82
N MET A 604 -6.58 -23.83 -29.70
CA MET A 604 -6.40 -24.60 -28.45
C MET A 604 -7.74 -25.17 -27.96
N LEU A 605 -8.80 -24.37 -27.97
CA LEU A 605 -10.12 -24.76 -27.50
C LEU A 605 -10.89 -25.63 -28.48
N GLY A 606 -10.52 -25.60 -29.77
CA GLY A 606 -11.30 -26.20 -30.87
C GLY A 606 -12.64 -25.53 -31.09
N GLU A 607 -12.76 -24.24 -30.73
CA GLU A 607 -13.96 -23.44 -30.85
C GLU A 607 -13.97 -22.62 -32.15
N VAL A 608 -15.18 -22.31 -32.65
CA VAL A 608 -15.33 -21.30 -33.70
C VAL A 608 -14.96 -19.91 -33.18
N PRO A 609 -14.57 -18.96 -34.05
CA PRO A 609 -14.24 -17.60 -33.61
C PRO A 609 -15.33 -16.99 -32.73
N SER A 610 -14.95 -16.71 -31.48
CA SER A 610 -15.88 -16.29 -30.45
C SER A 610 -15.28 -15.21 -29.54
N VAL A 611 -16.17 -14.39 -28.97
CA VAL A 611 -15.82 -13.27 -28.08
C VAL A 611 -16.77 -13.22 -26.89
N ASN A 612 -16.32 -12.70 -25.79
CA ASN A 612 -17.17 -12.38 -24.64
C ASN A 612 -17.01 -10.92 -24.17
N VAL A 613 -16.08 -10.18 -24.77
CA VAL A 613 -15.93 -8.73 -24.57
C VAL A 613 -15.76 -8.06 -25.91
N VAL A 614 -16.48 -6.96 -26.14
CA VAL A 614 -16.34 -6.13 -27.33
C VAL A 614 -15.89 -4.72 -26.93
N LEU A 615 -14.79 -4.29 -27.50
CA LEU A 615 -14.22 -2.97 -27.30
C LEU A 615 -14.73 -2.04 -28.39
N LEU A 616 -15.18 -0.86 -28.01
CA LEU A 616 -15.73 0.13 -28.93
C LEU A 616 -14.98 1.45 -28.83
N ARG A 617 -14.66 2.02 -29.98
CA ARG A 617 -14.34 3.43 -30.14
C ARG A 617 -15.57 4.13 -30.65
N VAL A 618 -16.01 5.18 -29.99
CA VAL A 618 -17.25 5.88 -30.30
C VAL A 618 -16.99 7.36 -30.55
N GLU A 619 -17.87 7.97 -31.35
CA GLU A 619 -17.84 9.40 -31.55
C GLU A 619 -18.22 10.13 -30.25
N PRO A 620 -17.40 11.11 -29.77
CA PRO A 620 -17.61 11.74 -28.44
C PRO A 620 -19.01 12.29 -28.23
N GLY A 621 -19.62 12.88 -29.25
CA GLY A 621 -20.96 13.45 -29.18
C GLY A 621 -22.10 12.42 -29.12
N LEU A 622 -21.86 11.18 -29.58
CA LEU A 622 -22.86 10.11 -29.67
C LEU A 622 -22.71 9.05 -28.59
N ARG A 623 -21.69 9.14 -27.72
CA ARG A 623 -21.38 8.13 -26.71
C ARG A 623 -22.60 7.73 -25.86
N ARG A 624 -23.32 8.70 -25.27
CA ARG A 624 -24.52 8.43 -24.47
C ARG A 624 -25.64 7.74 -25.24
N SER A 625 -25.75 8.02 -26.54
CA SER A 625 -26.73 7.36 -27.39
C SER A 625 -26.35 5.91 -27.67
N VAL A 626 -25.05 5.64 -27.86
CA VAL A 626 -24.53 4.28 -28.06
C VAL A 626 -24.70 3.48 -26.76
N GLU A 627 -24.34 4.04 -25.61
CA GLU A 627 -24.51 3.41 -24.28
C GLU A 627 -25.96 2.99 -24.03
N ARG A 628 -26.93 3.87 -24.26
CA ARG A 628 -28.36 3.53 -24.11
C ARG A 628 -28.78 2.38 -25.02
N ARG A 629 -28.39 2.39 -26.30
CA ARG A 629 -28.73 1.31 -27.23
C ARG A 629 -28.10 -0.02 -26.81
N LEU A 630 -26.88 0.01 -26.31
CA LEU A 630 -26.20 -1.18 -25.78
C LEU A 630 -26.90 -1.72 -24.52
N SER A 631 -27.37 -0.84 -23.64
CA SER A 631 -28.12 -1.23 -22.44
C SER A 631 -29.44 -1.90 -22.75
N ASP A 632 -30.06 -1.56 -23.89
CA ASP A 632 -31.33 -2.15 -24.35
C ASP A 632 -31.11 -3.55 -25.00
N MET A 633 -29.88 -3.98 -25.24
CA MET A 633 -29.57 -5.27 -25.86
C MET A 633 -29.48 -6.39 -24.82
N PRO A 634 -30.32 -7.45 -24.92
CA PRO A 634 -30.35 -8.54 -23.93
C PRO A 634 -29.05 -9.33 -23.79
N GLN A 635 -28.20 -9.32 -24.82
CA GLN A 635 -26.92 -10.02 -24.84
C GLN A 635 -25.78 -9.26 -24.10
N VAL A 636 -26.00 -7.99 -23.73
CA VAL A 636 -25.02 -7.16 -23.04
C VAL A 636 -25.16 -7.35 -21.54
N ALA A 637 -24.11 -7.86 -20.91
CA ALA A 637 -24.04 -8.08 -19.47
C ALA A 637 -23.56 -6.83 -18.74
N SER A 638 -22.58 -6.13 -19.33
CA SER A 638 -21.98 -4.95 -18.69
C SER A 638 -21.45 -3.99 -19.75
N ILE A 639 -21.44 -2.72 -19.40
CA ILE A 639 -20.80 -1.68 -20.18
C ILE A 639 -19.87 -0.95 -19.20
N SER A 640 -18.62 -0.76 -19.61
CA SER A 640 -17.64 0.02 -18.85
C SER A 640 -17.11 1.13 -19.74
N ASP A 641 -17.15 2.36 -19.26
CA ASP A 641 -16.56 3.50 -19.95
C ASP A 641 -15.24 3.91 -19.28
N ARG A 642 -14.23 4.18 -20.10
CA ARG A 642 -12.89 4.52 -19.64
C ARG A 642 -12.86 5.75 -18.71
N PRO A 643 -13.51 6.89 -18.98
CA PRO A 643 -13.53 8.03 -18.08
C PRO A 643 -14.08 7.72 -16.68
N THR A 644 -15.11 6.88 -16.62
CA THR A 644 -15.69 6.47 -15.33
C THR A 644 -14.74 5.52 -14.59
N ALA A 645 -14.12 4.56 -15.28
CA ALA A 645 -13.12 3.67 -14.69
C ALA A 645 -11.92 4.46 -14.11
N ILE A 646 -11.42 5.48 -14.81
CA ILE A 646 -10.37 6.39 -14.33
C ILE A 646 -10.83 7.16 -13.09
N ARG A 647 -12.05 7.68 -13.10
CA ARG A 647 -12.61 8.45 -11.99
C ARG A 647 -12.74 7.57 -10.73
N HIS A 648 -13.34 6.38 -10.85
CA HIS A 648 -13.44 5.43 -9.74
C HIS A 648 -12.08 5.05 -9.19
N PHE A 649 -11.13 4.71 -10.05
CA PHE A 649 -9.77 4.40 -9.61
C PHE A 649 -9.16 5.56 -8.81
N ARG A 650 -9.35 6.81 -9.27
CA ARG A 650 -8.82 7.99 -8.59
C ARG A 650 -9.55 8.31 -7.28
N GLU A 651 -10.86 8.14 -7.23
CA GLU A 651 -11.67 8.41 -6.05
C GLU A 651 -11.47 7.36 -4.95
N GLU A 652 -11.48 6.08 -5.29
CA GLU A 652 -11.33 5.00 -4.31
C GLU A 652 -9.89 4.80 -3.85
N SER A 653 -8.94 4.71 -4.80
CA SER A 653 -7.54 4.46 -4.47
C SER A 653 -6.78 5.76 -4.13
N GLY A 654 -7.17 6.88 -4.76
CA GLY A 654 -6.43 8.13 -4.68
C GLY A 654 -6.58 8.83 -3.32
N ALA A 655 -7.77 8.89 -2.73
CA ALA A 655 -8.01 9.66 -1.51
C ALA A 655 -7.28 9.06 -0.29
N SER A 656 -7.39 7.76 -0.07
CA SER A 656 -6.73 7.07 1.04
C SER A 656 -5.20 7.07 0.89
N MET A 657 -4.70 6.80 -0.32
CA MET A 657 -3.26 6.81 -0.61
C MET A 657 -2.65 8.21 -0.47
N LEU A 658 -3.34 9.27 -0.88
CA LEU A 658 -2.88 10.67 -0.71
C LEU A 658 -2.77 11.05 0.76
N ILE A 659 -3.70 10.63 1.63
CA ILE A 659 -3.64 10.90 3.06
C ILE A 659 -2.42 10.19 3.69
N VAL A 660 -2.22 8.91 3.37
CA VAL A 660 -1.05 8.17 3.85
C VAL A 660 0.25 8.82 3.35
N ALA A 661 0.32 9.18 2.07
CA ALA A 661 1.47 9.85 1.49
C ALA A 661 1.74 11.22 2.14
N ALA A 662 0.70 12.00 2.44
CA ALA A 662 0.84 13.28 3.13
C ALA A 662 1.39 13.11 4.56
N VAL A 663 0.90 12.12 5.30
CA VAL A 663 1.40 11.80 6.66
C VAL A 663 2.87 11.37 6.61
N LEU A 664 3.23 10.44 5.72
CA LEU A 664 4.60 9.97 5.56
C LEU A 664 5.54 11.11 5.11
N THR A 665 5.08 11.97 4.20
CA THR A 665 5.81 13.16 3.76
C THR A 665 6.02 14.14 4.93
N GLY A 666 5.00 14.37 5.75
CA GLY A 666 5.11 15.20 6.96
C GLY A 666 6.11 14.65 7.97
N PHE A 667 6.11 13.33 8.18
CA PHE A 667 7.10 12.65 9.02
C PHE A 667 8.51 12.79 8.45
N ALA A 668 8.70 12.53 7.17
CA ALA A 668 9.98 12.63 6.49
C ALA A 668 10.52 14.08 6.50
N ALA A 669 9.66 15.08 6.28
CA ALA A 669 10.02 16.50 6.40
C ALA A 669 10.47 16.85 7.83
N THR A 670 9.80 16.32 8.85
CA THR A 670 10.18 16.49 10.26
C THR A 670 11.59 15.95 10.52
N ILE A 671 11.92 14.78 9.96
CA ILE A 671 13.26 14.19 10.05
C ILE A 671 14.27 15.07 9.31
N ALA A 672 13.98 15.49 8.07
CA ALA A 672 14.88 16.31 7.29
C ALA A 672 15.26 17.60 8.02
N VAL A 673 14.27 18.32 8.54
CA VAL A 673 14.48 19.51 9.36
C VAL A 673 15.27 19.18 10.63
N GLY A 674 14.92 18.10 11.30
CA GLY A 674 15.57 17.65 12.54
C GLY A 674 17.04 17.30 12.36
N VAL A 675 17.37 16.53 11.32
CA VAL A 675 18.77 16.13 11.00
C VAL A 675 19.60 17.36 10.64
N VAL A 676 19.10 18.20 9.74
CA VAL A 676 19.82 19.39 9.27
C VAL A 676 19.99 20.40 10.42
N TYR A 677 18.94 20.65 11.20
CA TYR A 677 19.01 21.54 12.37
C TYR A 677 20.04 21.05 13.39
N ASN A 678 20.02 19.74 13.68
CA ASN A 678 20.97 19.14 14.61
C ASN A 678 22.42 19.29 14.11
N ASN A 679 22.65 19.00 12.81
CA ASN A 679 23.97 19.14 12.19
C ASN A 679 24.47 20.59 12.25
N ALA A 680 23.64 21.56 11.88
CA ALA A 680 23.98 22.97 11.92
C ALA A 680 24.27 23.45 13.35
N ARG A 681 23.49 22.97 14.35
CA ARG A 681 23.72 23.29 15.76
C ARG A 681 24.98 22.63 16.31
N VAL A 682 25.33 21.43 15.86
CA VAL A 682 26.57 20.75 16.20
C VAL A 682 27.77 21.56 15.67
N ALA A 683 27.74 21.97 14.39
CA ALA A 683 28.77 22.79 13.78
C ALA A 683 28.98 24.10 14.55
N LEU A 684 27.86 24.82 14.84
CA LEU A 684 27.94 26.08 15.63
C LEU A 684 28.61 25.91 16.98
N SER A 685 28.27 24.84 17.74
CA SER A 685 28.79 24.71 19.11
C SER A 685 30.23 24.20 19.20
N LEU A 686 30.72 23.49 18.20
CA LEU A 686 32.09 23.01 18.14
C LEU A 686 33.06 24.15 17.71
N ARG A 687 32.53 25.07 16.92
CA ARG A 687 33.31 26.22 16.39
C ARG A 687 33.03 27.54 17.10
N GLY A 688 32.22 27.52 18.16
CA GLY A 688 31.83 28.76 18.86
C GLY A 688 33.02 29.63 19.23
N ARG A 689 34.11 29.01 19.65
CA ARG A 689 35.37 29.73 19.94
C ARG A 689 36.08 30.28 18.69
N ASP A 690 36.26 29.43 17.70
CA ASP A 690 36.91 29.82 16.45
C ASP A 690 36.16 30.98 15.79
N LEU A 691 34.84 30.90 15.79
CA LEU A 691 33.93 31.94 15.29
C LEU A 691 33.99 33.21 16.16
N ALA A 692 34.12 33.06 17.47
CA ALA A 692 34.33 34.20 18.38
C ALA A 692 35.69 34.85 18.17
N SER A 693 36.76 34.07 17.96
CA SER A 693 38.10 34.58 17.65
C SER A 693 38.15 35.33 16.31
N LEU A 694 37.48 34.81 15.27
CA LEU A 694 37.31 35.50 13.98
C LEU A 694 36.59 36.84 14.15
N ARG A 695 35.61 36.89 15.07
CA ARG A 695 34.90 38.12 15.38
C ARG A 695 35.80 39.18 16.03
N VAL A 696 36.68 38.74 16.92
CA VAL A 696 37.69 39.63 17.56
C VAL A 696 38.70 40.14 16.53
N LEU A 697 39.02 39.33 15.51
CA LEU A 697 39.89 39.68 14.39
C LEU A 697 39.19 40.60 13.35
N GLY A 698 37.94 41.02 13.59
CA GLY A 698 37.26 42.03 12.80
C GLY A 698 36.28 41.49 11.75
N PHE A 699 36.07 40.17 11.65
CA PHE A 699 35.05 39.60 10.73
C PHE A 699 33.65 40.07 11.08
N THR A 700 32.85 40.41 10.09
CA THR A 700 31.45 40.82 10.25
C THR A 700 30.56 39.63 10.61
N ARG A 701 29.36 39.90 11.20
CA ARG A 701 28.36 38.85 11.49
C ARG A 701 27.94 38.10 10.23
N GLY A 702 27.88 38.79 9.09
CA GLY A 702 27.55 38.22 7.79
C GLY A 702 28.57 37.20 7.29
N GLU A 703 29.87 37.54 7.41
CA GLU A 703 30.97 36.66 7.01
C GLU A 703 31.05 35.40 7.86
N ILE A 704 30.86 35.52 9.17
CA ILE A 704 30.88 34.39 10.09
C ILE A 704 29.67 33.48 9.82
N SER A 705 28.47 34.07 9.62
CA SER A 705 27.28 33.31 9.24
C SER A 705 27.45 32.64 7.89
N GLY A 706 28.10 33.33 6.94
CA GLY A 706 28.44 32.80 5.61
C GLY A 706 29.33 31.56 5.67
N ILE A 707 30.36 31.53 6.51
CA ILE A 707 31.24 30.37 6.70
C ILE A 707 30.47 29.17 7.23
N LEU A 708 29.59 29.37 8.24
CA LEU A 708 28.78 28.29 8.82
C LEU A 708 27.73 27.74 7.84
N LEU A 709 27.06 28.66 7.11
CA LEU A 709 26.03 28.28 6.15
C LEU A 709 26.65 27.60 4.91
N SER A 710 27.82 27.98 4.48
CA SER A 710 28.52 27.33 3.36
C SER A 710 29.05 25.95 3.71
N GLU A 711 29.43 25.71 4.96
CA GLU A 711 29.70 24.32 5.43
C GLU A 711 28.46 23.45 5.35
N LEU A 712 27.32 23.95 5.82
CA LEU A 712 26.05 23.26 5.73
C LEU A 712 25.65 23.00 4.25
N ALA A 713 25.83 24.02 3.39
CA ALA A 713 25.57 23.89 1.96
C ALA A 713 26.49 22.84 1.31
N ALA A 714 27.77 22.76 1.68
CA ALA A 714 28.66 21.72 1.21
C ALA A 714 28.23 20.31 1.64
N GLN A 715 27.78 20.14 2.89
CA GLN A 715 27.23 18.86 3.38
C GLN A 715 25.96 18.47 2.62
N VAL A 716 25.07 19.42 2.37
CA VAL A 716 23.85 19.18 1.57
C VAL A 716 24.22 18.82 0.13
N LEU A 717 25.18 19.52 -0.48
CA LEU A 717 25.62 19.25 -1.85
C LEU A 717 26.21 17.83 -2.01
N ILE A 718 26.94 17.34 -1.00
CA ILE A 718 27.42 15.95 -0.95
C ILE A 718 26.27 14.97 -0.70
N ALA A 719 25.29 15.37 0.12
CA ALA A 719 24.16 14.54 0.48
C ALA A 719 23.18 14.31 -0.69
N LEU A 720 23.03 15.27 -1.63
CA LEU A 720 22.09 15.13 -2.75
C LEU A 720 22.37 13.92 -3.65
N PRO A 721 23.58 13.73 -4.22
CA PRO A 721 23.86 12.56 -5.05
C PRO A 721 23.77 11.25 -4.24
N LEU A 722 24.22 11.27 -2.97
CA LEU A 722 24.08 10.13 -2.08
C LEU A 722 22.61 9.82 -1.78
N GLY A 723 21.80 10.86 -1.63
CA GLY A 723 20.35 10.74 -1.43
C GLY A 723 19.65 10.15 -2.64
N VAL A 724 20.06 10.49 -3.85
CA VAL A 724 19.54 9.88 -5.09
C VAL A 724 19.87 8.38 -5.11
N LEU A 725 21.10 7.98 -4.82
CA LEU A 725 21.50 6.57 -4.76
C LEU A 725 20.73 5.81 -3.67
N LEU A 726 20.64 6.37 -2.48
CA LEU A 726 19.88 5.78 -1.37
C LEU A 726 18.38 5.68 -1.69
N SER A 727 17.83 6.65 -2.42
CA SER A 727 16.41 6.63 -2.80
C SER A 727 16.09 5.44 -3.71
N HIS A 728 16.93 5.13 -4.70
CA HIS A 728 16.76 3.96 -5.56
C HIS A 728 16.87 2.67 -4.74
N TRP A 729 17.93 2.52 -3.94
CA TRP A 729 18.11 1.35 -3.11
C TRP A 729 16.95 1.13 -2.11
N PHE A 730 16.49 2.21 -1.48
CA PHE A 730 15.37 2.17 -0.54
C PHE A 730 14.05 1.81 -1.22
N THR A 731 13.81 2.38 -2.40
CA THR A 731 12.61 2.08 -3.20
C THR A 731 12.61 0.61 -3.61
N ASP A 732 13.72 0.08 -4.14
CA ASP A 732 13.87 -1.32 -4.49
C ASP A 732 13.63 -2.24 -3.28
N TRP A 733 14.18 -1.86 -2.12
CA TRP A 733 14.01 -2.63 -0.89
C TRP A 733 12.54 -2.64 -0.42
N VAL A 734 11.85 -1.51 -0.41
CA VAL A 734 10.43 -1.42 -0.04
C VAL A 734 9.56 -2.20 -1.02
N VAL A 735 9.82 -2.07 -2.32
CA VAL A 735 9.11 -2.84 -3.35
C VAL A 735 9.33 -4.34 -3.18
N SER A 736 10.54 -4.78 -2.81
CA SER A 736 10.84 -6.21 -2.57
C SER A 736 10.12 -6.79 -1.34
N LEU A 737 9.79 -5.96 -0.36
CA LEU A 737 9.00 -6.36 0.82
C LEU A 737 7.49 -6.40 0.53
N SER A 738 7.06 -5.65 -0.46
CA SER A 738 5.67 -5.64 -0.92
C SER A 738 5.52 -6.70 -2.02
N HIS A 739 4.63 -7.67 -1.83
CA HIS A 739 4.33 -8.71 -2.82
C HIS A 739 2.83 -8.67 -3.18
N PRO A 740 2.29 -7.53 -3.65
CA PRO A 740 0.89 -7.51 -4.06
C PRO A 740 0.76 -8.27 -5.39
N GLU A 741 0.00 -9.37 -5.40
CA GLU A 741 -0.34 -10.10 -6.63
C GLU A 741 -1.24 -9.25 -7.56
N ARG A 742 -1.86 -8.19 -7.03
CA ARG A 742 -2.82 -7.34 -7.73
C ARG A 742 -2.20 -6.16 -8.47
N PHE A 743 -1.31 -5.41 -7.82
CA PHE A 743 -0.63 -4.26 -8.41
C PHE A 743 0.85 -4.31 -8.11
N ARG A 744 1.65 -4.14 -9.13
CA ARG A 744 3.10 -4.03 -8.99
C ARG A 744 3.48 -2.56 -8.81
N LEU A 745 4.05 -2.24 -7.66
CA LEU A 745 4.72 -0.95 -7.48
C LEU A 745 5.94 -0.89 -8.40
N SER A 746 6.05 0.18 -9.17
CA SER A 746 7.25 0.41 -9.99
C SER A 746 8.45 0.72 -9.08
N PRO A 747 9.59 0.03 -9.23
CA PRO A 747 10.81 0.41 -8.52
C PRO A 747 11.42 1.69 -9.08
N ASP A 748 10.94 2.18 -10.23
CA ASP A 748 11.48 3.37 -10.87
C ASP A 748 11.16 4.62 -10.04
N VAL A 749 12.18 5.41 -9.78
CA VAL A 749 12.04 6.69 -9.07
C VAL A 749 11.85 7.78 -10.11
N SER A 750 10.67 8.38 -10.16
CA SER A 750 10.37 9.44 -11.13
C SER A 750 11.24 10.69 -10.90
N ALA A 751 11.57 11.37 -11.98
CA ALA A 751 12.32 12.63 -11.91
C ALA A 751 11.57 13.70 -11.08
N HIS A 752 10.25 13.69 -11.11
CA HIS A 752 9.40 14.58 -10.33
C HIS A 752 9.56 14.35 -8.82
N ARG A 753 9.53 13.09 -8.36
CA ARG A 753 9.76 12.73 -6.93
C ARG A 753 11.15 13.14 -6.47
N LEU A 754 12.17 12.87 -7.30
CA LEU A 754 13.54 13.31 -6.99
C LEU A 754 13.63 14.83 -6.87
N ALA A 755 13.08 15.57 -7.84
CA ALA A 755 13.09 17.03 -7.82
C ALA A 755 12.35 17.58 -6.58
N PHE A 756 11.20 17.04 -6.24
CA PHE A 756 10.47 17.41 -5.02
C PHE A 756 11.30 17.14 -3.76
N SER A 757 11.91 15.97 -3.65
CA SER A 757 12.67 15.57 -2.45
C SER A 757 13.96 16.37 -2.31
N VAL A 758 14.62 16.69 -3.42
CA VAL A 758 15.76 17.62 -3.47
C VAL A 758 15.32 19.00 -3.00
N LEU A 759 14.23 19.55 -3.56
CA LEU A 759 13.72 20.86 -3.18
C LEU A 759 13.33 20.91 -1.70
N ALA A 760 12.60 19.91 -1.21
CA ALA A 760 12.21 19.81 0.19
C ALA A 760 13.41 19.74 1.13
N THR A 761 14.45 18.97 0.76
CA THR A 761 15.70 18.87 1.52
C THR A 761 16.47 20.21 1.54
N VAL A 762 16.54 20.88 0.40
CA VAL A 762 17.18 22.22 0.30
C VAL A 762 16.40 23.25 1.12
N LEU A 763 15.07 23.26 1.05
CA LEU A 763 14.23 24.15 1.86
C LEU A 763 14.37 23.87 3.36
N ALA A 764 14.42 22.60 3.77
CA ALA A 764 14.69 22.22 5.15
C ALA A 764 16.07 22.71 5.62
N ALA A 765 17.08 22.61 4.74
CA ALA A 765 18.43 23.10 5.00
C ALA A 765 18.46 24.63 5.16
N LEU A 766 17.79 25.35 4.28
CA LEU A 766 17.69 26.82 4.33
C LEU A 766 16.96 27.27 5.61
N ALA A 767 15.81 26.65 5.93
CA ALA A 767 15.06 26.96 7.14
C ALA A 767 15.89 26.72 8.41
N SER A 768 16.58 25.57 8.47
CA SER A 768 17.45 25.21 9.59
C SER A 768 18.64 26.18 9.70
N GLY A 769 19.25 26.54 8.57
CA GLY A 769 20.35 27.51 8.50
C GLY A 769 19.94 28.89 9.00
N LEU A 770 18.75 29.37 8.61
CA LEU A 770 18.20 30.65 9.08
C LEU A 770 17.93 30.64 10.58
N LEU A 771 17.39 29.52 11.13
CA LEU A 771 17.18 29.39 12.57
C LEU A 771 18.50 29.42 13.36
N VAL A 772 19.54 28.77 12.83
CA VAL A 772 20.86 28.76 13.44
C VAL A 772 21.55 30.13 13.33
N ARG A 773 21.40 30.81 12.18
CA ARG A 773 21.89 32.18 12.00
C ARG A 773 21.28 33.13 13.03
N ARG A 774 19.94 33.13 13.24
CA ARG A 774 19.31 33.97 14.28
C ARG A 774 19.88 33.73 15.68
N LYS A 775 20.28 32.49 15.97
CA LYS A 775 20.89 32.12 17.25
C LYS A 775 22.35 32.59 17.34
N LEU A 776 23.10 32.51 16.23
CA LEU A 776 24.47 33.04 16.11
C LEU A 776 24.51 34.55 16.34
N ASP A 777 23.56 35.28 15.74
CA ASP A 777 23.47 36.74 15.87
C ASP A 777 23.21 37.22 17.30
N ARG A 778 22.66 36.35 18.17
CA ARG A 778 22.35 36.58 19.59
C ARG A 778 23.44 36.07 20.55
N LEU A 779 24.53 35.47 20.05
CA LEU A 779 25.61 34.98 20.91
C LEU A 779 26.38 36.14 21.54
N ASP A 780 26.50 36.10 22.86
CA ASP A 780 27.37 37.03 23.61
C ASP A 780 28.83 36.54 23.53
N LEU A 781 29.62 37.29 22.79
CA LEU A 781 31.00 36.97 22.49
C LEU A 781 31.89 37.01 23.73
N VAL A 782 31.58 37.89 24.70
CA VAL A 782 32.35 38.06 25.94
C VAL A 782 32.14 36.83 26.81
N ALA A 783 30.92 36.33 26.91
CA ALA A 783 30.59 35.12 27.64
C ALA A 783 31.27 33.86 27.06
N VAL A 784 31.36 33.76 25.73
CA VAL A 784 31.97 32.59 25.05
C VAL A 784 33.51 32.56 25.23
N LEU A 785 34.14 33.70 25.32
CA LEU A 785 35.59 33.82 25.53
C LEU A 785 35.98 33.71 27.02
N LYS A 786 35.13 34.19 27.94
CA LYS A 786 35.37 34.15 29.40
C LYS A 786 35.11 32.79 30.06
N THR A 787 34.46 31.83 29.45
CA THR A 787 34.07 30.56 30.07
C THR A 787 35.24 29.60 30.37
N ARG A 788 36.47 30.05 30.43
CA ARG A 788 37.67 29.27 30.88
C ARG A 788 38.79 30.17 31.49
N GLU A 789 38.50 31.06 32.35
CA GLU A 789 39.39 31.41 33.41
C GLU A 789 38.96 30.80 34.73
#